data_9a87367859d47b4eca241c8e6a69533d
#
_entry.id   9a87367859d47b4eca241c8e6a69533d
#
_cell.length_a   1.000
_cell.length_b   1.000
_cell.length_c   1.000
_cell.angle_alpha   90.00
_cell.angle_beta   90.00
_cell.angle_gamma   90.00
#
_symmetry.space_group_name_H-M   'P 1'
#
loop_
_entity.id
_entity.type
_entity.pdbx_description
1 polymer ?
#
loop_
_entity_poly.entity_id
_entity_poly.type
_entity_poly.pdbx_seq_one_letter_code
_entity_poly.pdbx_strand_id
1 'polypeptide(L)'
;MNAQLKEWLRQNFVASPVRRFGWASLLLLIALAVAPTKDFFNEWRHYQRQYRKFISTRPDSLILQHHFTSGIQQIWLPQLAAVDRCTTCHVAVTEKNLQDPASVPEPFRGHPPVAHNVKDWGCVICHRGQGPATELAEAHNATRAWEEPILPARYLESSCGQCHRAPLTGTPQLNQGRNLLGRYGCVHCHTIKLSDGSRVKPTDDPPSLSHIADKTTREWIYAWLKNPYAYAVTTTMPDFKLTDADARDISAFLIANSTPVARDTEGARNPPAEPTAGASLYGESFCASCHAVQNAAGNVVGGDVGPELTRIGNKAKPEWLRAWLRNPRVYNPETAMPHYRFTEPQVSLLTAYLGNKSDSDLLANVRLDAATPEQVAHGKLLVTTYGCAACHEISGIGKPDNFAPELTRVGSKPLTEIVFLPGMKRSTPDYIATKIRQPRSFGAGLKMPQYTLAPAQIDALTTALLAFTEGAHDLPMALTIPAKALANYQPAGNAGELMADLACFSCHAINGRGGDMAPDLSSEGTAVQRPWLEAFLKNPGTLRPALIRRMPKFNLSKSEIAELTDYMMTVYQTPAFDRDSLSSTSFPPAQVEQGRQLFYSKYACQSCHIIDTKADKGYIGPTLTQVGSRLNAAWIYHWLKDPQSLQPGTIEPNRNMNDEDARALTAFLMTQKGSSNQGRKK
;
A
#
# COMPACT_ATOMS: atom_id res chain seq x y z
N MET A 1 -15.71 -50.02 49.04
CA MET A 1 -14.78 -49.74 50.18
C MET A 1 -15.13 -50.69 51.30
N ASN A 2 -14.19 -51.56 51.67
CA ASN A 2 -14.37 -52.68 52.64
C ASN A 2 -14.74 -52.13 54.04
N ALA A 3 -15.66 -52.79 54.77
CA ALA A 3 -16.10 -52.38 56.08
C ALA A 3 -14.94 -52.21 57.10
N GLN A 4 -13.92 -53.05 57.03
CA GLN A 4 -12.68 -52.94 57.82
C GLN A 4 -11.88 -51.67 57.53
N LEU A 5 -11.81 -51.21 56.29
CA LEU A 5 -11.18 -49.97 55.92
C LEU A 5 -11.95 -48.73 56.41
N LYS A 6 -13.31 -48.80 56.39
CA LYS A 6 -14.14 -47.76 56.96
C LYS A 6 -14.01 -47.62 58.46
N GLU A 7 -13.96 -48.74 59.19
CA GLU A 7 -13.76 -48.76 60.65
C GLU A 7 -12.35 -48.31 61.03
N TRP A 8 -11.33 -48.73 60.30
CA TRP A 8 -9.94 -48.28 60.46
C TRP A 8 -9.80 -46.77 60.25
N LEU A 9 -10.40 -46.26 59.16
CA LEU A 9 -10.44 -44.82 58.87
C LEU A 9 -11.20 -44.05 59.97
N ARG A 10 -12.32 -44.57 60.49
CA ARG A 10 -13.08 -43.95 61.56
C ARG A 10 -12.27 -43.87 62.86
N GLN A 11 -11.58 -44.93 63.22
CA GLN A 11 -10.78 -45.01 64.50
C GLN A 11 -9.48 -44.14 64.38
N ASN A 12 -8.85 -44.11 63.25
CA ASN A 12 -7.57 -43.44 63.11
C ASN A 12 -7.68 -41.98 62.60
N PHE A 13 -8.73 -41.64 61.87
CA PHE A 13 -8.91 -40.28 61.34
C PHE A 13 -10.05 -39.50 62.02
N VAL A 14 -11.13 -40.16 62.44
CA VAL A 14 -12.31 -39.46 62.96
C VAL A 14 -12.36 -39.38 64.48
N ALA A 15 -11.90 -40.41 65.17
CA ALA A 15 -12.10 -40.53 66.65
C ALA A 15 -11.12 -39.69 67.50
N SER A 16 -9.94 -39.29 67.02
CA SER A 16 -8.97 -38.54 67.81
C SER A 16 -8.51 -37.24 67.10
N PRO A 17 -8.78 -36.07 67.70
CA PRO A 17 -8.28 -34.79 67.15
C PRO A 17 -6.77 -34.72 66.99
N VAL A 18 -6.04 -35.32 67.91
CA VAL A 18 -4.55 -35.36 67.88
C VAL A 18 -4.04 -36.19 66.68
N ARG A 19 -4.66 -37.35 66.43
CA ARG A 19 -4.27 -38.16 65.24
C ARG A 19 -4.66 -37.49 63.94
N ARG A 20 -5.80 -36.81 63.86
CA ARG A 20 -6.20 -35.99 62.69
C ARG A 20 -5.17 -34.90 62.45
N PHE A 21 -4.76 -34.19 63.46
CA PHE A 21 -3.73 -33.15 63.36
C PHE A 21 -2.39 -33.76 62.89
N GLY A 22 -1.98 -34.90 63.48
CA GLY A 22 -0.76 -35.60 63.08
C GLY A 22 -0.76 -36.04 61.62
N TRP A 23 -1.86 -36.62 61.14
CA TRP A 23 -2.03 -37.00 59.76
C TRP A 23 -2.10 -35.78 58.82
N ALA A 24 -2.81 -34.72 59.19
CA ALA A 24 -2.86 -33.48 58.42
C ALA A 24 -1.47 -32.82 58.32
N SER A 25 -0.71 -32.81 59.42
CA SER A 25 0.66 -32.30 59.42
C SER A 25 1.60 -33.16 58.58
N LEU A 26 1.45 -34.49 58.61
CA LEU A 26 2.23 -35.39 57.76
C LEU A 26 1.91 -35.18 56.27
N LEU A 27 0.62 -35.08 55.94
CA LEU A 27 0.16 -34.79 54.53
C LEU A 27 0.68 -33.44 54.06
N LEU A 28 0.67 -32.42 54.94
CA LEU A 28 1.23 -31.11 54.62
C LEU A 28 2.74 -31.18 54.38
N LEU A 29 3.48 -31.89 55.22
CA LEU A 29 4.91 -32.11 55.08
C LEU A 29 5.24 -32.86 53.78
N ILE A 30 4.44 -33.90 53.46
CA ILE A 30 4.59 -34.60 52.17
C ILE A 30 4.28 -33.65 51.02
N ALA A 31 3.23 -32.87 51.07
CA ALA A 31 2.90 -31.89 50.05
C ALA A 31 3.99 -30.84 49.87
N LEU A 32 4.54 -30.33 50.95
CA LEU A 32 5.66 -29.39 50.98
C LEU A 32 6.96 -30.02 50.45
N ALA A 33 7.20 -31.30 50.65
CA ALA A 33 8.34 -32.02 50.10
C ALA A 33 8.16 -32.35 48.62
N VAL A 34 6.92 -32.64 48.19
CA VAL A 34 6.56 -32.96 46.77
C VAL A 34 6.48 -31.71 45.91
N ALA A 35 6.01 -30.59 46.46
CA ALA A 35 5.85 -29.34 45.69
C ALA A 35 7.14 -28.89 44.95
N PRO A 36 8.35 -28.88 45.60
CA PRO A 36 9.59 -28.56 44.88
C PRO A 36 9.97 -29.58 43.78
N THR A 37 9.55 -30.85 43.93
CA THR A 37 9.88 -31.87 42.94
C THR A 37 9.13 -31.63 41.62
N LYS A 38 7.96 -30.99 41.65
CA LYS A 38 7.23 -30.58 40.46
C LYS A 38 8.09 -29.68 39.58
N ASP A 39 8.86 -28.77 40.15
CA ASP A 39 9.76 -27.87 39.43
C ASP A 39 10.88 -28.60 38.69
N PHE A 40 11.26 -29.78 39.11
CA PHE A 40 12.27 -30.61 38.45
C PHE A 40 11.77 -31.15 37.10
N PHE A 41 10.47 -31.30 36.95
CA PHE A 41 9.81 -31.84 35.74
C PHE A 41 9.22 -30.77 34.82
N ASN A 42 9.44 -29.48 35.12
CA ASN A 42 8.99 -28.40 34.29
C ASN A 42 9.53 -28.52 32.86
N GLU A 43 8.69 -28.23 31.89
CA GLU A 43 8.96 -28.43 30.47
C GLU A 43 10.17 -27.63 29.98
N TRP A 44 10.35 -26.39 30.46
CA TRP A 44 11.49 -25.56 30.10
C TRP A 44 12.84 -26.21 30.46
N ARG A 45 12.94 -26.99 31.57
CA ARG A 45 14.14 -27.75 31.95
C ARG A 45 14.43 -28.87 30.94
N HIS A 46 13.39 -29.44 30.36
CA HIS A 46 13.53 -30.45 29.31
C HIS A 46 14.22 -29.86 28.08
N TYR A 47 13.77 -28.68 27.60
CA TYR A 47 14.40 -27.96 26.48
C TYR A 47 15.85 -27.60 26.78
N GLN A 48 16.17 -27.08 27.95
CA GLN A 48 17.55 -26.76 28.32
C GLN A 48 18.45 -27.99 28.42
N ARG A 49 17.94 -29.13 28.85
CA ARG A 49 18.69 -30.40 28.84
C ARG A 49 18.93 -30.90 27.41
N GLN A 50 17.93 -30.82 26.55
CA GLN A 50 18.07 -31.15 25.14
C GLN A 50 19.10 -30.26 24.45
N TYR A 51 19.09 -28.96 24.72
CA TYR A 51 20.06 -28.02 24.18
C TYR A 51 21.48 -28.37 24.61
N ARG A 52 21.72 -28.62 25.88
CA ARG A 52 23.04 -29.06 26.38
C ARG A 52 23.52 -30.32 25.66
N LYS A 53 22.66 -31.29 25.47
CA LYS A 53 22.98 -32.51 24.72
C LYS A 53 23.30 -32.21 23.25
N PHE A 54 22.53 -31.33 22.61
CA PHE A 54 22.73 -30.90 21.23
C PHE A 54 24.09 -30.21 21.05
N ILE A 55 24.42 -29.22 21.88
CA ILE A 55 25.68 -28.50 21.76
C ILE A 55 26.91 -29.34 22.15
N SER A 56 26.78 -30.33 23.01
CA SER A 56 27.92 -31.19 23.44
C SER A 56 28.58 -31.96 22.32
N THR A 57 27.88 -32.21 21.22
CA THR A 57 28.37 -32.96 20.04
C THR A 57 28.92 -32.05 18.94
N ARG A 58 28.92 -30.73 19.13
CA ARG A 58 29.30 -29.77 18.09
C ARG A 58 30.77 -29.32 18.22
N PRO A 59 31.40 -28.95 17.10
CA PRO A 59 32.76 -28.42 17.12
C PRO A 59 32.93 -27.15 17.94
N ASP A 60 31.89 -26.28 17.98
CA ASP A 60 31.81 -25.00 18.70
C ASP A 60 31.24 -25.13 20.11
N SER A 61 31.22 -26.35 20.66
CA SER A 61 30.61 -26.71 21.96
C SER A 61 31.04 -25.81 23.11
N LEU A 62 32.35 -25.52 23.23
CA LEU A 62 32.89 -24.71 24.35
C LEU A 62 32.35 -23.28 24.33
N ILE A 63 32.23 -22.70 23.13
CA ILE A 63 31.70 -21.35 22.96
C ILE A 63 30.21 -21.32 23.31
N LEU A 64 29.44 -22.26 22.76
CA LEU A 64 27.99 -22.38 23.00
C LEU A 64 27.67 -22.67 24.49
N GLN A 65 28.52 -23.47 25.18
CA GLN A 65 28.38 -23.72 26.61
C GLN A 65 28.68 -22.47 27.43
N HIS A 66 29.64 -21.65 27.00
CA HIS A 66 29.95 -20.38 27.64
C HIS A 66 28.82 -19.35 27.52
N HIS A 67 28.16 -19.31 26.37
CA HIS A 67 27.02 -18.42 26.14
C HIS A 67 25.75 -18.90 26.84
N PHE A 68 25.64 -20.19 27.15
CA PHE A 68 24.43 -20.76 27.70
C PHE A 68 24.25 -20.43 29.18
N THR A 69 23.13 -19.78 29.50
CA THR A 69 22.71 -19.55 30.89
C THR A 69 21.53 -20.45 31.23
N SER A 70 21.68 -21.28 32.30
CA SER A 70 20.60 -22.15 32.74
C SER A 70 19.63 -21.43 33.68
N GLY A 71 18.39 -21.94 33.71
CA GLY A 71 17.32 -21.35 34.53
C GLY A 71 16.32 -20.56 33.73
N ILE A 72 15.36 -19.97 34.40
CA ILE A 72 14.37 -19.10 33.76
C ILE A 72 15.04 -17.79 33.36
N GLN A 73 15.04 -17.51 32.07
CA GLN A 73 15.48 -16.25 31.49
C GLN A 73 14.29 -15.32 31.40
N GLN A 74 14.39 -14.09 31.86
CA GLN A 74 13.31 -13.14 31.85
C GLN A 74 13.78 -11.77 31.35
N ILE A 75 13.08 -11.23 30.38
CA ILE A 75 13.22 -9.84 29.89
C ILE A 75 12.03 -9.06 30.44
N TRP A 76 12.31 -7.98 31.14
CA TRP A 76 11.28 -7.05 31.62
C TRP A 76 11.20 -5.86 30.66
N LEU A 77 10.00 -5.58 30.15
CA LEU A 77 9.70 -4.52 29.21
C LEU A 77 8.77 -3.49 29.88
N PRO A 78 9.32 -2.57 30.69
CA PRO A 78 8.50 -1.67 31.52
C PRO A 78 7.60 -0.75 30.68
N GLN A 79 8.09 -0.28 29.52
CA GLN A 79 7.31 0.59 28.61
C GLN A 79 6.07 -0.10 28.03
N LEU A 80 6.09 -1.43 28.01
CA LEU A 80 5.03 -2.26 27.46
C LEU A 80 4.24 -3.00 28.53
N ALA A 81 4.62 -2.80 29.81
CA ALA A 81 4.11 -3.55 30.96
C ALA A 81 4.13 -5.08 30.73
N ALA A 82 5.14 -5.59 30.02
CA ALA A 82 5.23 -6.97 29.58
C ALA A 82 6.46 -7.69 30.16
N VAL A 83 6.29 -9.00 30.37
CA VAL A 83 7.34 -9.93 30.76
C VAL A 83 7.51 -10.94 29.64
N ASP A 84 8.76 -11.22 29.26
CA ASP A 84 9.11 -12.18 28.23
C ASP A 84 10.07 -13.24 28.80
N ARG A 85 9.69 -14.51 28.71
CA ARG A 85 10.48 -15.68 29.14
C ARG A 85 10.75 -16.65 27.98
N CYS A 86 10.47 -16.27 26.75
CA CYS A 86 10.63 -17.13 25.58
C CYS A 86 12.06 -17.67 25.45
N THR A 87 13.08 -16.88 25.80
CA THR A 87 14.49 -17.27 25.80
C THR A 87 14.83 -18.37 26.82
N THR A 88 13.91 -18.69 27.73
CA THR A 88 14.07 -19.84 28.64
C THR A 88 14.10 -21.18 27.89
N CYS A 89 13.28 -21.32 26.82
CA CYS A 89 13.23 -22.51 25.95
C CYS A 89 13.99 -22.25 24.63
N HIS A 90 13.87 -21.07 24.04
CA HIS A 90 14.58 -20.65 22.83
C HIS A 90 15.97 -20.10 23.17
N VAL A 91 16.79 -20.97 23.79
CA VAL A 91 18.07 -20.60 24.44
C VAL A 91 19.15 -20.11 23.48
N ALA A 92 19.04 -20.42 22.19
CA ALA A 92 20.03 -20.09 21.18
C ALA A 92 19.58 -18.96 20.24
N VAL A 93 18.54 -18.22 20.59
CA VAL A 93 17.95 -17.18 19.72
C VAL A 93 18.96 -16.13 19.26
N THR A 94 20.01 -15.88 20.04
CA THR A 94 21.08 -14.92 19.71
C THR A 94 22.27 -15.54 18.98
N GLU A 95 22.31 -16.88 18.80
CA GLU A 95 23.44 -17.60 18.20
C GLU A 95 23.36 -17.61 16.66
N LYS A 96 24.15 -16.77 16.02
CA LYS A 96 24.14 -16.59 14.56
C LYS A 96 24.57 -17.84 13.77
N ASN A 97 25.38 -18.71 14.37
CA ASN A 97 25.86 -19.98 13.74
C ASN A 97 24.86 -21.13 13.86
N LEU A 98 23.72 -20.94 14.53
CA LEU A 98 22.69 -21.96 14.70
C LEU A 98 21.42 -21.67 13.87
N GLN A 99 21.54 -21.06 12.69
CA GLN A 99 20.39 -20.68 11.85
C GLN A 99 19.97 -21.77 10.84
N ASP A 100 20.83 -22.72 10.51
CA ASP A 100 20.55 -23.72 9.48
C ASP A 100 19.45 -24.71 9.89
N PRO A 101 18.30 -24.73 9.20
CA PRO A 101 17.17 -25.62 9.54
C PRO A 101 17.47 -27.09 9.32
N ALA A 102 18.46 -27.46 8.50
CA ALA A 102 18.80 -28.84 8.23
C ALA A 102 19.59 -29.49 9.38
N SER A 103 20.33 -28.71 10.13
CA SER A 103 21.25 -29.20 11.16
C SER A 103 20.89 -28.78 12.59
N VAL A 104 19.96 -27.82 12.75
CA VAL A 104 19.59 -27.28 14.08
C VAL A 104 18.09 -27.50 14.35
N PRO A 105 17.73 -28.16 15.46
CA PRO A 105 16.32 -28.31 15.87
C PRO A 105 15.65 -26.96 16.08
N GLU A 106 14.37 -26.87 15.74
CA GLU A 106 13.62 -25.61 15.73
C GLU A 106 13.71 -24.80 17.04
N PRO A 107 13.56 -25.37 18.24
CA PRO A 107 13.67 -24.58 19.49
C PRO A 107 15.03 -23.95 19.70
N PHE A 108 16.08 -24.44 19.02
CA PHE A 108 17.49 -24.04 19.22
C PHE A 108 18.06 -23.27 18.03
N ARG A 109 17.21 -22.83 17.11
CA ARG A 109 17.66 -21.98 16.00
C ARG A 109 17.92 -20.57 16.45
N GLY A 110 19.04 -20.01 15.97
CA GLY A 110 19.32 -18.61 16.06
C GLY A 110 18.32 -17.81 15.22
N HIS A 111 17.89 -16.68 15.76
CA HIS A 111 16.96 -15.80 15.06
C HIS A 111 17.62 -15.17 13.80
N PRO A 112 16.92 -15.07 12.67
CA PRO A 112 17.39 -14.27 11.53
C PRO A 112 17.70 -12.83 11.95
N PRO A 113 18.55 -12.11 11.20
CA PRO A 113 18.85 -10.72 11.52
C PRO A 113 17.58 -9.87 11.59
N VAL A 114 17.41 -9.13 12.69
CA VAL A 114 16.32 -8.19 12.94
C VAL A 114 16.87 -6.85 13.34
N ALA A 115 16.15 -5.78 13.04
CA ALA A 115 16.56 -4.42 13.37
C ALA A 115 16.56 -4.12 14.88
N HIS A 116 15.75 -4.86 15.65
CA HIS A 116 15.61 -4.68 17.10
C HIS A 116 16.36 -5.76 17.86
N ASN A 117 17.12 -5.35 18.88
CA ASN A 117 17.83 -6.31 19.71
C ASN A 117 16.84 -7.08 20.60
N VAL A 118 16.87 -8.41 20.52
CA VAL A 118 15.99 -9.30 21.28
C VAL A 118 16.10 -9.07 22.80
N LYS A 119 17.29 -8.71 23.30
CA LYS A 119 17.50 -8.46 24.74
C LYS A 119 16.77 -7.22 25.23
N ASP A 120 16.55 -6.23 24.34
CA ASP A 120 15.94 -4.96 24.71
C ASP A 120 14.42 -4.95 24.44
N TRP A 121 13.95 -5.76 23.48
CA TRP A 121 12.59 -5.74 22.98
C TRP A 121 11.80 -7.04 23.25
N GLY A 122 12.47 -8.14 23.63
CA GLY A 122 11.84 -9.44 23.83
C GLY A 122 11.32 -10.05 22.50
N CYS A 123 10.56 -11.12 22.62
CA CYS A 123 9.99 -11.87 21.52
C CYS A 123 8.49 -11.59 21.33
N VAL A 124 7.76 -11.43 22.43
CA VAL A 124 6.29 -11.30 22.41
C VAL A 124 5.79 -10.05 21.68
N ILE A 125 6.60 -9.00 21.62
CA ILE A 125 6.24 -7.78 20.91
C ILE A 125 6.05 -8.03 19.41
N CYS A 126 6.83 -8.97 18.85
CA CYS A 126 6.74 -9.35 17.43
C CYS A 126 5.89 -10.60 17.22
N HIS A 127 6.05 -11.61 18.08
CA HIS A 127 5.44 -12.93 17.90
C HIS A 127 4.10 -13.10 18.62
N ARG A 128 3.72 -12.20 19.54
CA ARG A 128 2.60 -12.36 20.47
C ARG A 128 2.80 -13.60 21.35
N GLY A 129 1.71 -14.26 21.77
CA GLY A 129 1.78 -15.38 22.70
C GLY A 129 1.89 -14.95 24.15
N GLN A 130 1.96 -15.90 25.08
CA GLN A 130 2.00 -15.61 26.52
C GLN A 130 3.46 -15.52 26.99
N GLY A 131 4.02 -14.33 27.06
CA GLY A 131 5.40 -14.08 27.42
C GLY A 131 5.83 -14.66 28.80
N PRO A 132 5.04 -14.55 29.87
CA PRO A 132 5.41 -15.10 31.19
C PRO A 132 5.35 -16.63 31.28
N ALA A 133 4.75 -17.33 30.30
CA ALA A 133 4.61 -18.77 30.34
C ALA A 133 5.97 -19.49 30.21
N THR A 134 6.07 -20.68 30.82
CA THR A 134 7.24 -21.56 30.79
C THR A 134 6.91 -22.96 30.27
N GLU A 135 5.67 -23.15 29.80
CA GLU A 135 5.20 -24.39 29.16
C GLU A 135 4.75 -24.08 27.74
N LEU A 136 5.05 -24.98 26.80
CA LEU A 136 4.82 -24.81 25.36
C LEU A 136 3.37 -24.50 25.03
N ALA A 137 2.45 -25.28 25.62
CA ALA A 137 1.03 -25.11 25.34
C ALA A 137 0.49 -23.75 25.77
N GLU A 138 0.97 -23.23 26.89
CA GLU A 138 0.58 -21.92 27.42
C GLU A 138 1.26 -20.78 26.64
N ALA A 139 2.54 -20.94 26.34
CA ALA A 139 3.32 -19.91 25.64
C ALA A 139 2.81 -19.66 24.20
N HIS A 140 2.41 -20.72 23.48
CA HIS A 140 2.14 -20.64 22.06
C HIS A 140 0.65 -20.64 21.67
N ASN A 141 -0.22 -21.21 22.52
CA ASN A 141 -1.63 -21.36 22.17
C ASN A 141 -2.52 -20.40 22.97
N ALA A 142 -3.71 -20.15 22.45
CA ALA A 142 -4.75 -19.52 23.24
C ALA A 142 -5.19 -20.46 24.39
N THR A 143 -5.26 -19.91 25.59
CA THR A 143 -5.73 -20.60 26.77
C THR A 143 -6.95 -19.89 27.36
N ARG A 144 -7.58 -20.47 28.39
CA ARG A 144 -8.72 -19.81 29.06
C ARG A 144 -8.32 -18.49 29.72
N ALA A 145 -7.08 -18.37 30.14
CA ALA A 145 -6.54 -17.18 30.80
C ALA A 145 -5.82 -16.20 29.86
N TRP A 146 -5.52 -16.66 28.63
CA TRP A 146 -4.79 -15.86 27.64
C TRP A 146 -5.31 -16.15 26.22
N GLU A 147 -5.93 -15.16 25.62
CA GLU A 147 -6.62 -15.33 24.33
C GLU A 147 -5.72 -15.10 23.10
N GLU A 148 -4.51 -14.57 23.28
CA GLU A 148 -3.59 -14.27 22.18
C GLU A 148 -2.56 -15.39 21.99
N PRO A 149 -2.77 -16.33 21.04
CA PRO A 149 -1.76 -17.31 20.67
C PRO A 149 -0.58 -16.66 19.94
N ILE A 150 0.50 -17.41 19.76
CA ILE A 150 1.60 -16.97 18.91
C ILE A 150 1.09 -16.65 17.50
N LEU A 151 1.58 -15.55 16.96
CA LEU A 151 1.14 -15.06 15.65
C LEU A 151 1.70 -15.96 14.53
N PRO A 152 0.88 -16.43 13.58
CA PRO A 152 1.39 -17.17 12.43
C PRO A 152 2.46 -16.37 11.67
N ALA A 153 3.55 -17.02 11.25
CA ALA A 153 4.70 -16.38 10.61
C ALA A 153 4.32 -15.45 9.44
N ARG A 154 3.32 -15.85 8.63
CA ARG A 154 2.82 -15.03 7.52
C ARG A 154 2.23 -13.68 7.91
N TYR A 155 1.92 -13.45 9.18
CA TYR A 155 1.36 -12.20 9.69
C TYR A 155 2.30 -11.40 10.60
N LEU A 156 3.55 -11.83 10.74
CA LEU A 156 4.51 -11.19 11.64
C LEU A 156 4.73 -9.70 11.36
N GLU A 157 4.68 -9.29 10.09
CA GLU A 157 4.80 -7.88 9.72
C GLU A 157 3.72 -6.99 10.37
N SER A 158 2.59 -7.55 10.81
CA SER A 158 1.55 -6.80 11.52
C SER A 158 2.06 -6.19 12.84
N SER A 159 2.98 -6.86 13.49
CA SER A 159 3.58 -6.38 14.75
C SER A 159 4.44 -5.13 14.52
N CYS A 160 5.13 -5.04 13.38
CA CYS A 160 5.85 -3.81 13.00
C CYS A 160 4.90 -2.61 12.92
N GLY A 161 3.69 -2.85 12.41
CA GLY A 161 2.67 -1.82 12.22
C GLY A 161 2.07 -1.24 13.50
N GLN A 162 2.28 -1.88 14.65
CA GLN A 162 1.85 -1.35 15.94
C GLN A 162 2.66 -0.11 16.38
N CYS A 163 3.91 -0.01 15.94
CA CYS A 163 4.81 1.08 16.28
C CYS A 163 5.19 1.92 15.05
N HIS A 164 5.42 1.25 13.91
CA HIS A 164 5.84 1.91 12.68
C HIS A 164 4.65 2.20 11.77
N ARG A 165 4.40 3.46 11.56
CA ARG A 165 3.24 3.90 10.78
C ARG A 165 3.59 4.26 9.34
N ALA A 166 4.81 4.72 9.09
CA ALA A 166 5.33 4.92 7.74
C ALA A 166 5.61 3.57 7.04
N PRO A 167 5.59 3.51 5.71
CA PRO A 167 6.07 2.34 4.98
C PRO A 167 7.50 1.98 5.39
N LEU A 168 7.74 0.70 5.68
CA LEU A 168 9.06 0.20 6.06
C LEU A 168 9.64 -0.67 4.94
N THR A 169 10.91 -0.46 4.65
CA THR A 169 11.68 -1.43 3.85
C THR A 169 11.73 -2.75 4.60
N GLY A 170 11.35 -3.86 3.94
CA GLY A 170 11.32 -5.19 4.58
C GLY A 170 9.97 -5.61 5.16
N THR A 171 8.91 -4.78 5.05
CA THR A 171 7.54 -5.16 5.39
C THR A 171 6.58 -5.03 4.19
N PRO A 172 6.84 -5.77 3.08
CA PRO A 172 6.07 -5.62 1.86
C PRO A 172 4.58 -5.95 2.03
N GLN A 173 4.26 -6.95 2.83
CA GLN A 173 2.88 -7.39 3.05
C GLN A 173 2.08 -6.37 3.87
N LEU A 174 2.67 -5.80 4.92
CA LEU A 174 2.05 -4.73 5.71
C LEU A 174 1.82 -3.49 4.85
N ASN A 175 2.84 -3.08 4.07
CA ASN A 175 2.75 -1.92 3.18
C ASN A 175 1.67 -2.13 2.11
N GLN A 176 1.64 -3.31 1.49
CA GLN A 176 0.59 -3.68 0.54
C GLN A 176 -0.80 -3.66 1.18
N GLY A 177 -0.95 -4.21 2.38
CA GLY A 177 -2.22 -4.23 3.10
C GLY A 177 -2.75 -2.83 3.40
N ARG A 178 -1.88 -1.91 3.81
CA ARG A 178 -2.22 -0.49 4.03
C ARG A 178 -2.69 0.19 2.74
N ASN A 179 -1.98 -0.05 1.63
CA ASN A 179 -2.39 0.47 0.33
C ASN A 179 -3.75 -0.08 -0.10
N LEU A 180 -4.01 -1.37 0.13
CA LEU A 180 -5.29 -2.00 -0.21
C LEU A 180 -6.45 -1.47 0.64
N LEU A 181 -6.24 -1.17 1.94
CA LEU A 181 -7.27 -0.54 2.79
C LEU A 181 -7.73 0.79 2.21
N GLY A 182 -6.81 1.61 1.72
CA GLY A 182 -7.11 2.86 1.03
C GLY A 182 -7.77 2.62 -0.33
N ARG A 183 -7.14 1.82 -1.19
CA ARG A 183 -7.57 1.55 -2.57
C ARG A 183 -8.99 0.97 -2.66
N TYR A 184 -9.30 -0.02 -1.83
CA TYR A 184 -10.65 -0.61 -1.78
C TYR A 184 -11.62 0.18 -0.92
N GLY A 185 -11.21 1.31 -0.37
CA GLY A 185 -12.07 2.23 0.34
C GLY A 185 -12.71 1.66 1.61
N CYS A 186 -12.07 0.72 2.29
CA CYS A 186 -12.60 0.12 3.53
C CYS A 186 -12.94 1.20 4.56
N VAL A 187 -12.12 2.25 4.62
CA VAL A 187 -12.28 3.39 5.53
C VAL A 187 -13.38 4.39 5.15
N HIS A 188 -14.06 4.21 4.01
CA HIS A 188 -15.28 4.96 3.72
C HIS A 188 -16.43 4.54 4.64
N CYS A 189 -16.49 3.25 4.98
CA CYS A 189 -17.52 2.69 5.87
C CYS A 189 -17.01 2.47 7.28
N HIS A 190 -15.75 2.04 7.45
CA HIS A 190 -15.14 1.72 8.72
C HIS A 190 -14.27 2.88 9.24
N THR A 191 -14.49 3.29 10.47
CA THR A 191 -13.61 4.24 11.14
C THR A 191 -12.38 3.51 11.69
N ILE A 192 -11.19 4.04 11.41
CA ILE A 192 -9.93 3.68 12.05
C ILE A 192 -9.35 4.97 12.62
N LYS A 193 -9.28 5.08 13.95
CA LYS A 193 -8.68 6.22 14.64
C LYS A 193 -7.21 5.96 14.87
N LEU A 194 -6.44 7.00 14.73
CA LEU A 194 -5.04 7.04 15.08
C LEU A 194 -4.91 7.58 16.52
N SER A 195 -3.76 7.42 17.11
CA SER A 195 -3.50 7.84 18.50
C SER A 195 -3.57 9.36 18.71
N ASP A 196 -3.30 10.15 17.67
CA ASP A 196 -3.47 11.59 17.68
C ASP A 196 -4.96 12.03 17.54
N GLY A 197 -5.88 11.06 17.51
CA GLY A 197 -7.31 11.30 17.31
C GLY A 197 -7.73 11.49 15.86
N SER A 198 -6.78 11.59 14.93
CA SER A 198 -7.09 11.67 13.51
C SER A 198 -7.64 10.34 12.99
N ARG A 199 -8.26 10.36 11.80
CA ARG A 199 -8.80 9.14 11.16
C ARG A 199 -8.00 8.80 9.91
N VAL A 200 -7.82 7.50 9.67
CA VAL A 200 -7.30 7.02 8.38
C VAL A 200 -8.28 7.45 7.29
N LYS A 201 -7.77 8.12 6.27
CA LYS A 201 -8.56 8.60 5.14
C LYS A 201 -8.43 7.64 3.95
N PRO A 202 -9.47 7.52 3.10
CA PRO A 202 -9.36 6.78 1.84
C PRO A 202 -8.35 7.45 0.91
N THR A 203 -7.71 6.65 0.06
CA THR A 203 -6.76 7.14 -0.96
C THR A 203 -7.43 7.47 -2.28
N ASP A 204 -8.59 6.85 -2.56
CA ASP A 204 -9.36 7.03 -3.78
C ASP A 204 -10.71 7.69 -3.48
N ASP A 205 -11.12 8.64 -4.33
CA ASP A 205 -12.46 9.20 -4.32
C ASP A 205 -13.28 8.52 -5.40
N PRO A 206 -14.32 7.75 -5.02
CA PRO A 206 -15.28 7.22 -5.97
C PRO A 206 -15.99 8.36 -6.74
N PRO A 207 -16.40 8.11 -7.99
CA PRO A 207 -17.01 9.15 -8.80
C PRO A 207 -18.30 9.67 -8.16
N SER A 208 -18.54 10.98 -8.25
CA SER A 208 -19.85 11.57 -7.95
C SER A 208 -20.92 10.97 -8.86
N LEU A 209 -22.07 10.62 -8.29
CA LEU A 209 -23.25 10.13 -8.99
C LEU A 209 -24.29 11.23 -9.17
N SER A 210 -24.01 12.46 -8.72
CA SER A 210 -24.93 13.59 -8.81
C SER A 210 -25.32 13.95 -10.27
N HIS A 211 -24.45 13.63 -11.23
CA HIS A 211 -24.63 13.92 -12.66
C HIS A 211 -24.63 12.64 -13.52
N ILE A 212 -25.00 11.50 -12.93
CA ILE A 212 -24.82 10.19 -13.57
C ILE A 212 -25.65 10.00 -14.85
N ALA A 213 -26.84 10.62 -14.94
CA ALA A 213 -27.68 10.53 -16.14
C ALA A 213 -27.06 11.23 -17.36
N ASP A 214 -26.18 12.21 -17.14
CA ASP A 214 -25.42 12.81 -18.24
C ASP A 214 -24.43 11.81 -18.85
N LYS A 215 -23.83 10.98 -17.99
CA LYS A 215 -22.75 10.08 -18.34
C LYS A 215 -23.22 8.78 -18.96
N THR A 216 -24.30 8.18 -18.44
CA THR A 216 -24.68 6.81 -18.78
C THR A 216 -26.19 6.60 -18.81
N THR A 217 -26.62 5.36 -19.10
CA THR A 217 -28.04 4.95 -19.17
C THR A 217 -28.44 4.16 -17.93
N ARG A 218 -29.74 4.02 -17.70
CA ARG A 218 -30.29 3.21 -16.62
C ARG A 218 -29.91 1.73 -16.75
N GLU A 219 -29.92 1.22 -17.98
CA GLU A 219 -29.56 -0.16 -18.32
C GLU A 219 -28.10 -0.45 -17.93
N TRP A 220 -27.21 0.49 -18.23
CA TRP A 220 -25.81 0.32 -17.84
C TRP A 220 -25.65 0.34 -16.31
N ILE A 221 -26.32 1.26 -15.60
CA ILE A 221 -26.26 1.32 -14.12
C ILE A 221 -26.77 0.00 -13.52
N TYR A 222 -27.91 -0.50 -14.00
CA TYR A 222 -28.45 -1.78 -13.56
C TYR A 222 -27.46 -2.92 -13.76
N ALA A 223 -26.91 -3.05 -14.95
CA ALA A 223 -25.96 -4.11 -15.28
C ALA A 223 -24.65 -4.00 -14.47
N TRP A 224 -24.15 -2.79 -14.27
CA TRP A 224 -23.02 -2.51 -13.39
C TRP A 224 -23.29 -2.92 -11.94
N LEU A 225 -24.43 -2.58 -11.40
CA LEU A 225 -24.84 -2.95 -10.03
C LEU A 225 -24.96 -4.46 -9.85
N LYS A 226 -25.33 -5.19 -10.89
CA LYS A 226 -25.43 -6.66 -10.87
C LYS A 226 -24.06 -7.35 -10.91
N ASN A 227 -23.13 -6.82 -11.68
CA ASN A 227 -21.79 -7.38 -11.80
C ASN A 227 -20.78 -6.33 -12.32
N PRO A 228 -20.18 -5.52 -11.46
CA PRO A 228 -19.22 -4.49 -11.88
C PRO A 228 -17.97 -5.09 -12.55
N TYR A 229 -17.55 -6.30 -12.13
CA TYR A 229 -16.38 -6.97 -12.69
C TYR A 229 -16.56 -7.45 -14.14
N ALA A 230 -17.78 -7.61 -14.62
CA ALA A 230 -18.04 -7.90 -16.03
C ALA A 230 -17.65 -6.74 -16.96
N TYR A 231 -17.68 -5.52 -16.43
CA TYR A 231 -17.39 -4.30 -17.19
C TYR A 231 -15.95 -3.80 -17.02
N ALA A 232 -15.41 -3.96 -15.83
CA ALA A 232 -14.04 -3.55 -15.51
C ALA A 232 -13.46 -4.51 -14.48
N VAL A 233 -12.57 -5.38 -14.89
CA VAL A 233 -11.93 -6.37 -13.98
C VAL A 233 -11.03 -5.71 -12.94
N THR A 234 -10.61 -4.48 -13.20
CA THR A 234 -9.77 -3.68 -12.29
C THR A 234 -10.57 -2.80 -11.33
N THR A 235 -11.90 -2.87 -11.37
CA THR A 235 -12.75 -2.02 -10.51
C THR A 235 -12.54 -2.29 -9.04
N THR A 236 -12.51 -1.22 -8.26
CA THR A 236 -12.49 -1.27 -6.79
C THR A 236 -13.89 -1.25 -6.19
N MET A 237 -14.94 -0.96 -7.00
CA MET A 237 -16.32 -1.03 -6.53
C MET A 237 -16.68 -2.48 -6.20
N PRO A 238 -17.12 -2.75 -4.96
CA PRO A 238 -17.44 -4.12 -4.54
C PRO A 238 -18.77 -4.60 -5.13
N ASP A 239 -18.93 -5.92 -5.19
CA ASP A 239 -20.20 -6.56 -5.54
C ASP A 239 -21.13 -6.62 -4.30
N PHE A 240 -22.21 -5.87 -4.36
CA PHE A 240 -23.23 -5.82 -3.31
C PHE A 240 -24.20 -7.01 -3.32
N LYS A 241 -24.10 -7.92 -4.29
CA LYS A 241 -25.03 -9.05 -4.45
C LYS A 241 -26.51 -8.62 -4.40
N LEU A 242 -26.81 -7.54 -5.12
CA LEU A 242 -28.15 -6.98 -5.19
C LEU A 242 -29.11 -7.94 -5.90
N THR A 243 -30.36 -7.98 -5.45
CA THR A 243 -31.43 -8.63 -6.20
C THR A 243 -31.69 -7.88 -7.51
N ASP A 244 -32.42 -8.49 -8.45
CA ASP A 244 -32.81 -7.80 -9.68
C ASP A 244 -33.70 -6.60 -9.40
N ALA A 245 -34.64 -6.76 -8.46
CA ALA A 245 -35.53 -5.68 -8.02
C ALA A 245 -34.72 -4.51 -7.43
N ASP A 246 -33.82 -4.80 -6.47
CA ASP A 246 -32.98 -3.75 -5.83
C ASP A 246 -32.15 -2.98 -6.87
N ALA A 247 -31.50 -3.70 -7.81
CA ALA A 247 -30.68 -3.07 -8.84
C ALA A 247 -31.51 -2.20 -9.80
N ARG A 248 -32.75 -2.64 -10.14
CA ARG A 248 -33.71 -1.87 -10.96
C ARG A 248 -34.13 -0.58 -10.27
N ASP A 249 -34.46 -0.66 -8.97
CA ASP A 249 -34.96 0.47 -8.23
C ASP A 249 -33.85 1.46 -7.89
N ILE A 250 -32.64 1.00 -7.53
CA ILE A 250 -31.47 1.86 -7.36
C ILE A 250 -31.13 2.59 -8.66
N SER A 251 -31.12 1.88 -9.80
CA SER A 251 -30.84 2.51 -11.12
C SER A 251 -31.90 3.56 -11.48
N ALA A 252 -33.18 3.30 -11.16
CA ALA A 252 -34.27 4.23 -11.36
C ALA A 252 -34.07 5.51 -10.54
N PHE A 253 -33.75 5.37 -9.24
CA PHE A 253 -33.48 6.51 -8.37
C PHE A 253 -32.28 7.32 -8.83
N LEU A 254 -31.15 6.69 -9.17
CA LEU A 254 -29.93 7.40 -9.56
C LEU A 254 -30.15 8.23 -10.85
N ILE A 255 -30.89 7.72 -11.81
CA ILE A 255 -31.23 8.48 -13.03
C ILE A 255 -32.22 9.62 -12.72
N ALA A 256 -33.27 9.36 -11.95
CA ALA A 256 -34.27 10.37 -11.60
C ALA A 256 -33.70 11.49 -10.70
N ASN A 257 -32.74 11.15 -9.83
CA ASN A 257 -32.11 12.10 -8.90
C ASN A 257 -30.92 12.87 -9.51
N SER A 258 -30.57 12.57 -10.75
CA SER A 258 -29.43 13.19 -11.42
C SER A 258 -29.74 14.60 -11.84
N THR A 259 -28.85 15.53 -11.50
CA THR A 259 -28.93 16.93 -11.94
C THR A 259 -28.08 17.11 -13.20
N PRO A 260 -28.60 17.73 -14.28
CA PRO A 260 -27.81 17.97 -15.48
C PRO A 260 -26.74 19.02 -15.23
N VAL A 261 -25.57 18.82 -15.80
CA VAL A 261 -24.52 19.85 -15.86
C VAL A 261 -24.79 20.77 -17.05
N ALA A 262 -24.67 22.09 -16.84
CA ALA A 262 -24.74 23.04 -17.94
C ALA A 262 -23.64 22.74 -18.95
N ARG A 263 -24.02 22.47 -20.20
CA ARG A 263 -23.11 22.10 -21.29
C ARG A 263 -23.00 23.24 -22.27
N ASP A 264 -21.78 23.51 -22.67
CA ASP A 264 -21.54 24.23 -23.91
C ASP A 264 -21.81 23.27 -25.08
N THR A 265 -22.91 23.52 -25.78
CA THR A 265 -23.33 22.69 -26.90
C THR A 265 -22.73 23.12 -28.24
N GLU A 266 -21.90 24.16 -28.24
CA GLU A 266 -21.20 24.59 -29.45
C GLU A 266 -20.15 23.55 -29.84
N GLY A 267 -20.29 22.99 -31.05
CA GLY A 267 -19.36 22.01 -31.62
C GLY A 267 -19.94 20.63 -31.93
N ALA A 268 -21.25 20.43 -31.77
CA ALA A 268 -21.92 19.13 -32.03
C ALA A 268 -21.91 18.66 -33.50
N ARG A 269 -21.34 19.41 -34.42
CA ARG A 269 -21.33 19.13 -35.85
C ARG A 269 -19.95 18.88 -36.45
N ASN A 270 -19.12 18.10 -35.78
CA ASN A 270 -17.90 17.64 -36.45
C ASN A 270 -18.17 16.35 -37.24
N PRO A 271 -17.56 16.19 -38.45
CA PRO A 271 -17.72 14.98 -39.25
C PRO A 271 -17.27 13.75 -38.45
N PRO A 272 -17.76 12.55 -38.79
CA PRO A 272 -17.35 11.31 -38.15
C PRO A 272 -15.83 11.18 -38.25
N ALA A 273 -15.18 11.18 -37.10
CA ALA A 273 -13.73 11.09 -36.99
C ALA A 273 -13.31 9.62 -37.20
N GLU A 274 -12.20 9.40 -37.91
CA GLU A 274 -11.62 8.08 -38.10
C GLU A 274 -11.10 7.48 -36.82
N PRO A 275 -11.54 6.29 -36.35
CA PRO A 275 -11.09 5.67 -35.12
C PRO A 275 -9.58 5.37 -35.09
N THR A 276 -8.96 5.13 -36.22
CA THR A 276 -7.51 4.89 -36.38
C THR A 276 -6.66 6.10 -35.98
N ALA A 277 -7.07 7.30 -36.42
CA ALA A 277 -6.41 8.54 -36.01
C ALA A 277 -6.62 8.83 -34.52
N GLY A 278 -7.77 8.46 -33.93
CA GLY A 278 -8.02 8.51 -32.51
C GLY A 278 -7.12 7.57 -31.71
N ALA A 279 -6.82 6.37 -32.22
CA ALA A 279 -5.89 5.43 -31.60
C ALA A 279 -4.45 5.99 -31.53
N SER A 280 -3.99 6.64 -32.62
CA SER A 280 -2.68 7.30 -32.65
C SER A 280 -2.61 8.40 -31.59
N LEU A 281 -3.60 9.29 -31.56
CA LEU A 281 -3.69 10.37 -30.56
C LEU A 281 -3.77 9.86 -29.13
N TYR A 282 -4.51 8.77 -28.88
CA TYR A 282 -4.57 8.10 -27.57
C TYR A 282 -3.18 7.65 -27.13
N GLY A 283 -2.38 7.06 -28.03
CA GLY A 283 -1.01 6.65 -27.77
C GLY A 283 -0.08 7.83 -27.54
N GLU A 284 -0.14 8.86 -28.39
CA GLU A 284 0.69 10.08 -28.31
C GLU A 284 0.41 10.91 -27.05
N SER A 285 -0.82 10.87 -26.57
CA SER A 285 -1.22 11.55 -25.31
C SER A 285 -0.92 10.73 -24.05
N PHE A 286 -0.36 9.53 -24.20
CA PHE A 286 0.01 8.62 -23.09
C PHE A 286 -1.17 8.25 -22.16
N CYS A 287 -2.40 8.18 -22.67
CA CYS A 287 -3.58 7.83 -21.87
C CYS A 287 -3.42 6.48 -21.16
N ALA A 288 -2.74 5.52 -21.82
CA ALA A 288 -2.44 4.20 -21.24
C ALA A 288 -1.48 4.25 -20.03
N SER A 289 -0.83 5.38 -19.76
CA SER A 289 -0.02 5.53 -18.54
C SER A 289 -0.86 5.52 -17.26
N CYS A 290 -2.12 5.95 -17.36
CA CYS A 290 -3.06 6.01 -16.24
C CYS A 290 -4.23 5.03 -16.40
N HIS A 291 -4.66 4.74 -17.62
CA HIS A 291 -5.83 3.92 -17.93
C HIS A 291 -5.44 2.54 -18.46
N ALA A 292 -6.03 1.51 -17.89
CA ALA A 292 -5.92 0.16 -18.45
C ALA A 292 -6.93 -0.05 -19.60
N VAL A 293 -6.52 -0.86 -20.59
CA VAL A 293 -7.37 -1.37 -21.65
C VAL A 293 -7.05 -2.83 -21.91
N GLN A 294 -8.03 -3.60 -22.35
CA GLN A 294 -7.83 -4.96 -22.81
C GLN A 294 -7.25 -4.94 -24.23
N ASN A 295 -6.15 -5.65 -24.45
CA ASN A 295 -5.55 -5.81 -25.76
C ASN A 295 -6.27 -6.92 -26.58
N ALA A 296 -5.86 -7.11 -27.83
CA ALA A 296 -6.45 -8.13 -28.70
C ALA A 296 -6.29 -9.59 -28.19
N ALA A 297 -5.30 -9.84 -27.32
CA ALA A 297 -5.10 -11.16 -26.70
C ALA A 297 -5.92 -11.34 -25.40
N GLY A 298 -6.76 -10.37 -25.03
CA GLY A 298 -7.59 -10.42 -23.83
C GLY A 298 -6.86 -9.98 -22.55
N ASN A 299 -5.58 -9.60 -22.62
CA ASN A 299 -4.83 -9.15 -21.45
C ASN A 299 -5.12 -7.68 -21.15
N VAL A 300 -5.36 -7.36 -19.88
CA VAL A 300 -5.47 -5.97 -19.42
C VAL A 300 -4.06 -5.37 -19.32
N VAL A 301 -3.83 -4.29 -20.06
CA VAL A 301 -2.55 -3.59 -20.16
C VAL A 301 -2.75 -2.09 -19.90
N GLY A 302 -1.76 -1.44 -19.32
CA GLY A 302 -1.79 -0.02 -18.99
C GLY A 302 -1.73 0.26 -17.51
N GLY A 303 -1.96 1.52 -17.13
CA GLY A 303 -1.95 1.99 -15.75
C GLY A 303 -3.23 1.66 -14.99
N ASP A 304 -3.17 1.77 -13.68
CA ASP A 304 -4.24 1.47 -12.72
C ASP A 304 -4.70 2.70 -11.91
N VAL A 305 -4.27 3.88 -12.32
CA VAL A 305 -4.60 5.16 -11.67
C VAL A 305 -5.98 5.67 -12.09
N GLY A 306 -6.29 5.55 -13.38
CA GLY A 306 -7.58 5.90 -13.93
C GLY A 306 -8.46 4.67 -14.13
N PRO A 307 -9.77 4.85 -14.40
CA PRO A 307 -10.67 3.73 -14.67
C PRO A 307 -10.24 2.97 -15.93
N GLU A 308 -10.52 1.66 -15.94
CA GLU A 308 -10.35 0.83 -17.12
C GLU A 308 -11.28 1.30 -18.25
N LEU A 309 -10.73 1.42 -19.46
CA LEU A 309 -11.43 1.94 -20.65
C LEU A 309 -11.83 0.86 -21.67
N THR A 310 -11.64 -0.42 -21.37
CA THR A 310 -11.94 -1.54 -22.28
C THR A 310 -13.34 -1.47 -22.87
N ARG A 311 -14.31 -1.07 -22.05
CA ARG A 311 -15.74 -1.02 -22.42
C ARG A 311 -16.36 0.34 -22.14
N ILE A 312 -15.57 1.40 -22.32
CA ILE A 312 -16.03 2.77 -22.04
C ILE A 312 -17.19 3.19 -22.96
N GLY A 313 -17.24 2.68 -24.18
CA GLY A 313 -18.32 2.94 -25.13
C GLY A 313 -19.67 2.34 -24.72
N ASN A 314 -19.69 1.28 -23.87
CA ASN A 314 -20.93 0.80 -23.26
C ASN A 314 -21.41 1.69 -22.12
N LYS A 315 -20.47 2.37 -21.45
CA LYS A 315 -20.71 3.13 -20.22
C LYS A 315 -21.06 4.58 -20.48
N ALA A 316 -20.29 5.22 -21.36
CA ALA A 316 -20.32 6.67 -21.48
C ALA A 316 -21.01 7.11 -22.77
N LYS A 317 -21.97 8.01 -22.66
CA LYS A 317 -22.59 8.66 -23.76
C LYS A 317 -21.56 9.48 -24.55
N PRO A 318 -21.62 9.52 -25.90
CA PRO A 318 -20.66 10.28 -26.71
C PRO A 318 -20.57 11.76 -26.33
N GLU A 319 -21.69 12.38 -25.95
CA GLU A 319 -21.76 13.78 -25.55
C GLU A 319 -21.03 14.01 -24.23
N TRP A 320 -21.16 13.08 -23.30
CA TRP A 320 -20.43 13.13 -22.03
C TRP A 320 -18.92 12.91 -22.24
N LEU A 321 -18.54 11.93 -23.07
CA LEU A 321 -17.12 11.70 -23.40
C LEU A 321 -16.48 12.96 -24.02
N ARG A 322 -17.19 13.62 -24.93
CA ARG A 322 -16.74 14.87 -25.53
C ARG A 322 -16.53 15.96 -24.49
N ALA A 323 -17.52 16.19 -23.63
CA ALA A 323 -17.45 17.21 -22.57
C ALA A 323 -16.33 16.88 -21.57
N TRP A 324 -16.19 15.61 -21.17
CA TRP A 324 -15.13 15.16 -20.27
C TRP A 324 -13.73 15.34 -20.86
N LEU A 325 -13.53 14.97 -22.13
CA LEU A 325 -12.25 15.14 -22.81
C LEU A 325 -11.89 16.61 -23.03
N ARG A 326 -12.91 17.47 -23.22
CA ARG A 326 -12.74 18.90 -23.35
C ARG A 326 -12.29 19.52 -22.03
N ASN A 327 -13.00 19.26 -20.94
CA ASN A 327 -12.63 19.68 -19.60
C ASN A 327 -13.25 18.75 -18.53
N PRO A 328 -12.48 17.83 -17.94
CA PRO A 328 -12.99 16.89 -16.96
C PRO A 328 -13.45 17.55 -15.64
N ARG A 329 -12.93 18.74 -15.32
CA ARG A 329 -13.25 19.47 -14.09
C ARG A 329 -14.67 20.02 -14.04
N VAL A 330 -15.34 20.13 -15.17
CA VAL A 330 -16.76 20.50 -15.23
C VAL A 330 -17.65 19.49 -14.50
N TYR A 331 -17.27 18.20 -14.52
CA TYR A 331 -18.00 17.15 -13.82
C TYR A 331 -17.37 16.76 -12.46
N ASN A 332 -16.08 16.95 -12.32
CA ASN A 332 -15.36 16.68 -11.08
C ASN A 332 -14.19 17.66 -10.93
N PRO A 333 -14.36 18.73 -10.15
CA PRO A 333 -13.31 19.73 -9.92
C PRO A 333 -12.02 19.14 -9.32
N GLU A 334 -12.15 18.06 -8.52
CA GLU A 334 -11.04 17.37 -7.83
C GLU A 334 -10.48 16.19 -8.62
N THR A 335 -10.83 16.05 -9.90
CA THR A 335 -10.35 14.92 -10.69
C THR A 335 -8.83 14.88 -10.82
N ALA A 336 -8.25 13.69 -10.66
CA ALA A 336 -6.83 13.46 -10.95
C ALA A 336 -6.54 13.41 -12.46
N MET A 337 -7.57 13.30 -13.32
CA MET A 337 -7.38 13.33 -14.77
C MET A 337 -6.95 14.74 -15.19
N PRO A 338 -5.79 14.89 -15.86
CA PRO A 338 -5.32 16.18 -16.30
C PRO A 338 -6.24 16.82 -17.34
N HIS A 339 -6.30 18.15 -17.35
CA HIS A 339 -6.92 18.91 -18.43
C HIS A 339 -5.92 19.02 -19.59
N TYR A 340 -6.06 18.16 -20.59
CA TYR A 340 -5.14 18.08 -21.75
C TYR A 340 -5.23 19.26 -22.71
N ARG A 341 -6.33 20.03 -22.65
CA ARG A 341 -6.63 21.15 -23.55
C ARG A 341 -6.66 20.72 -25.01
N PHE A 342 -7.31 19.60 -25.28
CA PHE A 342 -7.49 19.11 -26.64
C PHE A 342 -8.29 20.10 -27.49
N THR A 343 -7.87 20.25 -28.75
CA THR A 343 -8.68 20.97 -29.76
C THR A 343 -9.93 20.19 -30.12
N GLU A 344 -10.96 20.83 -30.67
CA GLU A 344 -12.19 20.16 -31.05
C GLU A 344 -12.01 18.98 -32.00
N PRO A 345 -11.12 19.04 -33.04
CA PRO A 345 -10.79 17.88 -33.83
C PRO A 345 -10.19 16.73 -32.99
N GLN A 346 -9.30 17.02 -32.06
CA GLN A 346 -8.68 16.01 -31.17
C GLN A 346 -9.73 15.39 -30.24
N VAL A 347 -10.64 16.18 -29.69
CA VAL A 347 -11.75 15.70 -28.86
C VAL A 347 -12.64 14.77 -29.68
N SER A 348 -12.93 15.12 -30.94
CA SER A 348 -13.75 14.29 -31.82
C SER A 348 -13.09 12.94 -32.15
N LEU A 349 -11.78 12.94 -32.44
CA LEU A 349 -11.02 11.73 -32.74
C LEU A 349 -11.00 10.78 -31.51
N LEU A 350 -10.70 11.31 -30.33
CA LEU A 350 -10.68 10.53 -29.09
C LEU A 350 -12.08 10.02 -28.70
N THR A 351 -13.12 10.84 -28.89
CA THR A 351 -14.50 10.43 -28.62
C THR A 351 -14.92 9.26 -29.51
N ALA A 352 -14.60 9.32 -30.80
CA ALA A 352 -14.87 8.23 -31.74
C ALA A 352 -14.10 6.96 -31.40
N TYR A 353 -12.82 7.08 -31.11
CA TYR A 353 -11.97 5.95 -30.70
C TYR A 353 -12.47 5.27 -29.43
N LEU A 354 -12.75 6.06 -28.39
CA LEU A 354 -13.22 5.54 -27.10
C LEU A 354 -14.64 5.00 -27.18
N GLY A 355 -15.53 5.64 -27.98
CA GLY A 355 -16.89 5.16 -28.21
C GLY A 355 -16.93 3.78 -28.85
N ASN A 356 -15.94 3.47 -29.71
CA ASN A 356 -15.81 2.14 -30.32
C ASN A 356 -15.24 1.08 -29.38
N LYS A 357 -14.78 1.46 -28.19
CA LYS A 357 -14.40 0.53 -27.11
C LYS A 357 -15.66 -0.01 -26.42
N SER A 358 -16.38 -0.87 -27.08
CA SER A 358 -17.67 -1.41 -26.64
C SER A 358 -17.75 -2.91 -26.91
N ASP A 359 -18.59 -3.58 -26.12
CA ASP A 359 -18.94 -4.98 -26.25
C ASP A 359 -20.48 -5.06 -26.40
N SER A 360 -20.96 -5.42 -27.58
CA SER A 360 -22.39 -5.44 -27.92
C SER A 360 -23.19 -6.37 -27.03
N ASP A 361 -22.57 -7.44 -26.51
CA ASP A 361 -23.28 -8.50 -25.80
C ASP A 361 -23.59 -8.13 -24.35
N LEU A 362 -22.81 -7.21 -23.78
CA LEU A 362 -22.92 -6.84 -22.34
C LEU A 362 -24.29 -6.24 -21.96
N LEU A 363 -24.93 -5.53 -22.86
CA LEU A 363 -26.26 -4.93 -22.63
C LEU A 363 -27.37 -5.52 -23.51
N ALA A 364 -27.06 -6.50 -24.37
CA ALA A 364 -27.97 -7.05 -25.36
C ALA A 364 -29.28 -7.57 -24.75
N ASN A 365 -29.22 -8.15 -23.55
CA ASN A 365 -30.36 -8.74 -22.86
C ASN A 365 -30.90 -7.85 -21.71
N VAL A 366 -30.40 -6.63 -21.54
CA VAL A 366 -30.90 -5.72 -20.51
C VAL A 366 -32.04 -4.89 -21.09
N ARG A 367 -33.26 -5.13 -20.62
CA ARG A 367 -34.46 -4.37 -20.96
C ARG A 367 -35.08 -3.90 -19.64
N LEU A 368 -35.30 -2.61 -19.54
CA LEU A 368 -35.91 -2.00 -18.34
C LEU A 368 -37.12 -1.18 -18.83
N ASP A 369 -38.27 -1.45 -18.22
CA ASP A 369 -39.46 -0.62 -18.41
C ASP A 369 -39.24 0.78 -17.82
N ALA A 370 -40.06 1.73 -18.19
CA ALA A 370 -40.05 3.07 -17.61
C ALA A 370 -40.14 2.97 -16.07
N ALA A 371 -39.32 3.76 -15.36
CA ALA A 371 -39.31 3.73 -13.89
C ALA A 371 -40.60 4.32 -13.33
N THR A 372 -41.19 3.64 -12.34
CA THR A 372 -42.33 4.17 -11.62
C THR A 372 -41.88 5.05 -10.43
N PRO A 373 -42.72 5.96 -9.93
CA PRO A 373 -42.44 6.75 -8.74
C PRO A 373 -42.09 5.88 -7.51
N GLU A 374 -42.78 4.73 -7.35
CA GLU A 374 -42.56 3.79 -6.26
C GLU A 374 -41.17 3.16 -6.34
N GLN A 375 -40.72 2.78 -7.52
CA GLN A 375 -39.36 2.28 -7.76
C GLN A 375 -38.30 3.34 -7.42
N VAL A 376 -38.53 4.58 -7.80
CA VAL A 376 -37.61 5.70 -7.47
C VAL A 376 -37.55 5.92 -5.94
N ALA A 377 -38.72 5.91 -5.26
CA ALA A 377 -38.77 6.06 -3.81
C ALA A 377 -38.09 4.89 -3.07
N HIS A 378 -38.32 3.66 -3.51
CA HIS A 378 -37.68 2.46 -2.96
C HIS A 378 -36.18 2.47 -3.25
N GLY A 379 -35.77 2.86 -4.45
CA GLY A 379 -34.36 3.02 -4.81
C GLY A 379 -33.61 4.00 -3.92
N LYS A 380 -34.24 5.12 -3.52
CA LYS A 380 -33.71 6.06 -2.54
C LYS A 380 -33.47 5.39 -1.19
N LEU A 381 -34.42 4.61 -0.71
CA LEU A 381 -34.30 3.86 0.54
C LEU A 381 -33.14 2.86 0.45
N LEU A 382 -33.02 2.13 -0.65
CA LEU A 382 -31.96 1.14 -0.87
C LEU A 382 -30.58 1.79 -0.94
N VAL A 383 -30.41 2.92 -1.63
CA VAL A 383 -29.15 3.68 -1.68
C VAL A 383 -28.68 4.05 -0.27
N THR A 384 -29.59 4.46 0.61
CA THR A 384 -29.29 4.77 2.01
C THR A 384 -28.99 3.48 2.79
N THR A 385 -29.79 2.44 2.60
CA THR A 385 -29.65 1.15 3.32
C THR A 385 -28.34 0.43 2.98
N TYR A 386 -27.93 0.43 1.72
CA TYR A 386 -26.67 -0.15 1.28
C TYR A 386 -25.46 0.77 1.50
N GLY A 387 -25.69 2.03 1.90
CA GLY A 387 -24.64 2.99 2.20
C GLY A 387 -23.86 3.46 0.99
N CYS A 388 -24.50 3.58 -0.17
CA CYS A 388 -23.84 4.06 -1.39
C CYS A 388 -23.20 5.44 -1.22
N ALA A 389 -23.84 6.31 -0.42
CA ALA A 389 -23.33 7.65 -0.08
C ALA A 389 -22.12 7.65 0.88
N ALA A 390 -21.74 6.50 1.46
CA ALA A 390 -20.47 6.41 2.21
C ALA A 390 -19.27 6.59 1.28
N CYS A 391 -19.40 6.12 0.01
CA CYS A 391 -18.37 6.20 -1.00
C CYS A 391 -18.67 7.30 -2.05
N HIS A 392 -19.90 7.35 -2.56
CA HIS A 392 -20.28 8.23 -3.67
C HIS A 392 -20.97 9.50 -3.16
N GLU A 393 -20.64 10.62 -3.76
CA GLU A 393 -21.45 11.82 -3.65
C GLU A 393 -22.75 11.63 -4.44
N ILE A 394 -23.90 11.85 -3.79
CA ILE A 394 -25.24 11.71 -4.38
C ILE A 394 -26.08 12.90 -3.95
N SER A 395 -26.61 13.66 -4.89
CA SER A 395 -27.44 14.85 -4.62
C SER A 395 -28.56 14.55 -3.62
N GLY A 396 -28.65 15.32 -2.56
CA GLY A 396 -29.71 15.18 -1.53
C GLY A 396 -29.59 13.96 -0.64
N ILE A 397 -28.48 13.20 -0.69
CA ILE A 397 -28.19 12.10 0.24
C ILE A 397 -26.91 12.45 1.00
N GLY A 398 -27.00 12.61 2.31
CA GLY A 398 -25.86 12.89 3.18
C GLY A 398 -24.93 11.69 3.31
N LYS A 399 -23.64 11.96 3.51
CA LYS A 399 -22.66 10.91 3.83
C LYS A 399 -22.99 10.34 5.22
N PRO A 400 -23.17 9.02 5.35
CA PRO A 400 -23.51 8.43 6.65
C PRO A 400 -22.30 8.45 7.59
N ASP A 401 -22.52 8.84 8.84
CA ASP A 401 -21.54 8.70 9.91
C ASP A 401 -21.60 7.28 10.50
N ASN A 402 -20.43 6.71 10.81
CA ASN A 402 -20.31 5.42 11.50
C ASN A 402 -21.15 4.28 10.88
N PHE A 403 -21.14 4.15 9.56
CA PHE A 403 -21.94 3.18 8.82
C PHE A 403 -21.58 1.73 9.14
N ALA A 404 -20.33 1.44 9.51
CA ALA A 404 -19.83 0.12 9.86
C ALA A 404 -19.06 0.15 11.18
N PRO A 405 -18.82 -1.03 11.81
CA PRO A 405 -18.05 -1.11 13.05
C PRO A 405 -16.67 -0.47 12.94
N GLU A 406 -16.23 0.16 14.01
CA GLU A 406 -14.90 0.72 14.14
C GLU A 406 -13.83 -0.39 14.12
N LEU A 407 -12.73 -0.19 13.40
CA LEU A 407 -11.63 -1.14 13.24
C LEU A 407 -10.37 -0.73 13.98
N THR A 408 -10.39 0.34 14.77
CA THR A 408 -9.22 0.90 15.48
C THR A 408 -8.49 -0.15 16.32
N ARG A 409 -9.21 -1.13 16.88
CA ARG A 409 -8.67 -2.17 17.75
C ARG A 409 -8.98 -3.59 17.26
N VAL A 410 -9.23 -3.74 15.96
CA VAL A 410 -9.67 -5.03 15.41
C VAL A 410 -8.60 -6.13 15.58
N GLY A 411 -7.32 -5.77 15.60
CA GLY A 411 -6.20 -6.70 15.76
C GLY A 411 -6.00 -7.22 17.18
N SER A 412 -6.59 -6.55 18.18
CA SER A 412 -6.60 -6.98 19.61
C SER A 412 -8.00 -7.28 20.13
N LYS A 413 -8.98 -7.48 19.22
CA LYS A 413 -10.33 -7.82 19.64
C LYS A 413 -10.35 -9.15 20.38
N PRO A 414 -10.90 -9.22 21.63
CA PRO A 414 -10.98 -10.45 22.39
C PRO A 414 -11.71 -11.57 21.64
N LEU A 415 -11.21 -12.81 21.72
CA LEU A 415 -11.83 -13.96 21.05
C LEU A 415 -13.25 -14.24 21.54
N THR A 416 -13.56 -13.84 22.77
CA THR A 416 -14.89 -13.91 23.39
C THR A 416 -15.90 -12.97 22.73
N GLU A 417 -15.45 -11.88 22.11
CA GLU A 417 -16.29 -10.92 21.38
C GLU A 417 -16.42 -11.25 19.88
N ILE A 418 -15.78 -12.33 19.43
CA ILE A 418 -15.78 -12.74 18.02
C ILE A 418 -16.75 -13.89 17.81
N VAL A 419 -17.64 -13.72 16.84
CA VAL A 419 -18.49 -14.81 16.36
C VAL A 419 -17.70 -15.63 15.34
N PHE A 420 -17.41 -16.89 15.67
CA PHE A 420 -16.72 -17.82 14.81
C PHE A 420 -17.72 -18.70 14.06
N LEU A 421 -17.47 -18.93 12.76
CA LEU A 421 -18.27 -19.85 11.98
C LEU A 421 -17.95 -21.31 12.34
N PRO A 422 -18.89 -22.25 12.16
CA PRO A 422 -18.62 -23.68 12.34
C PRO A 422 -17.39 -24.12 11.52
N GLY A 423 -16.46 -24.84 12.16
CA GLY A 423 -15.22 -25.32 11.55
C GLY A 423 -14.12 -24.26 11.33
N MET A 424 -14.36 -23.01 11.68
CA MET A 424 -13.32 -21.97 11.60
C MET A 424 -12.36 -22.08 12.80
N LYS A 425 -11.07 -21.90 12.56
CA LYS A 425 -10.08 -21.82 13.65
C LYS A 425 -10.37 -20.57 14.49
N ARG A 426 -10.38 -20.75 15.81
CA ARG A 426 -10.62 -19.66 16.76
C ARG A 426 -9.35 -18.81 16.93
N SER A 427 -9.14 -17.88 16.00
CA SER A 427 -8.06 -16.91 16.06
C SER A 427 -8.47 -15.60 15.38
N THR A 428 -7.94 -14.48 15.83
CA THR A 428 -8.20 -13.16 15.23
C THR A 428 -7.77 -13.09 13.75
N PRO A 429 -6.60 -13.64 13.34
CA PRO A 429 -6.23 -13.66 11.94
C PRO A 429 -7.21 -14.42 11.05
N ASP A 430 -7.63 -15.63 11.46
CA ASP A 430 -8.56 -16.44 10.67
C ASP A 430 -9.96 -15.79 10.60
N TYR A 431 -10.40 -15.13 11.68
CA TYR A 431 -11.62 -14.33 11.67
C TYR A 431 -11.54 -13.19 10.65
N ILE A 432 -10.50 -12.36 10.71
CA ILE A 432 -10.34 -11.22 9.80
C ILE A 432 -10.29 -11.70 8.34
N ALA A 433 -9.43 -12.68 8.03
CA ALA A 433 -9.30 -13.23 6.69
C ALA A 433 -10.61 -13.80 6.15
N THR A 434 -11.36 -14.53 6.99
CA THR A 434 -12.66 -15.10 6.61
C THR A 434 -13.71 -14.02 6.43
N LYS A 435 -13.72 -13.01 7.31
CA LYS A 435 -14.66 -11.89 7.23
C LYS A 435 -14.49 -11.07 5.96
N ILE A 436 -13.23 -10.87 5.50
CA ILE A 436 -12.93 -10.19 4.24
C ILE A 436 -13.36 -11.06 3.05
N ARG A 437 -13.05 -12.36 3.09
CA ARG A 437 -13.31 -13.29 1.98
C ARG A 437 -14.80 -13.52 1.73
N GLN A 438 -15.57 -13.69 2.79
CA GLN A 438 -16.99 -14.06 2.72
C GLN A 438 -17.80 -13.41 3.86
N PRO A 439 -17.98 -12.08 3.83
CA PRO A 439 -18.58 -11.34 4.93
C PRO A 439 -20.01 -11.81 5.27
N ARG A 440 -20.77 -12.22 4.27
CA ARG A 440 -22.19 -12.62 4.45
C ARG A 440 -22.39 -13.97 5.10
N SER A 441 -21.35 -14.80 5.16
CA SER A 441 -21.41 -16.06 5.94
C SER A 441 -21.63 -15.84 7.43
N PHE A 442 -21.33 -14.64 7.94
CA PHE A 442 -21.54 -14.24 9.33
C PHE A 442 -22.97 -13.73 9.62
N GLY A 443 -23.82 -13.63 8.61
CA GLY A 443 -25.21 -13.22 8.74
C GLY A 443 -25.78 -12.73 7.40
N ALA A 444 -26.95 -13.24 7.01
CA ALA A 444 -27.60 -12.92 5.75
C ALA A 444 -27.97 -11.41 5.60
N GLY A 445 -28.21 -10.74 6.73
CA GLY A 445 -28.55 -9.30 6.77
C GLY A 445 -27.35 -8.36 6.74
N LEU A 446 -26.11 -8.86 6.71
CA LEU A 446 -24.92 -8.02 6.71
C LEU A 446 -24.77 -7.28 5.39
N LYS A 447 -24.50 -5.98 5.49
CA LYS A 447 -24.34 -5.06 4.33
C LYS A 447 -22.89 -4.96 3.86
N MET A 448 -21.91 -5.51 4.59
CA MET A 448 -20.53 -5.54 4.13
C MET A 448 -20.44 -6.17 2.75
N PRO A 449 -19.96 -5.44 1.75
CA PRO A 449 -19.89 -5.95 0.39
C PRO A 449 -18.80 -7.01 0.24
N GLN A 450 -18.90 -7.79 -0.82
CA GLN A 450 -17.89 -8.78 -1.17
C GLN A 450 -16.95 -8.23 -2.24
N TYR A 451 -15.65 -8.34 -1.97
CA TYR A 451 -14.60 -7.96 -2.92
C TYR A 451 -14.03 -9.21 -3.59
N THR A 452 -13.65 -9.08 -4.87
CA THR A 452 -12.89 -10.11 -5.58
C THR A 452 -11.40 -9.88 -5.33
N LEU A 453 -10.89 -10.52 -4.30
CA LEU A 453 -9.50 -10.38 -3.83
C LEU A 453 -8.73 -11.68 -4.04
N ALA A 454 -7.49 -11.57 -4.50
CA ALA A 454 -6.56 -12.70 -4.52
C ALA A 454 -6.17 -13.10 -3.07
N PRO A 455 -5.82 -14.38 -2.82
CA PRO A 455 -5.40 -14.83 -1.49
C PRO A 455 -4.31 -13.97 -0.86
N ALA A 456 -3.30 -13.57 -1.62
CA ALA A 456 -2.22 -12.70 -1.14
C ALA A 456 -2.72 -11.31 -0.73
N GLN A 457 -3.75 -10.77 -1.40
CA GLN A 457 -4.35 -9.48 -1.02
C GLN A 457 -5.15 -9.61 0.30
N ILE A 458 -5.82 -10.75 0.51
CA ILE A 458 -6.51 -11.03 1.78
C ILE A 458 -5.50 -11.13 2.92
N ASP A 459 -4.38 -11.83 2.70
CA ASP A 459 -3.33 -11.94 3.72
C ASP A 459 -2.70 -10.57 4.01
N ALA A 460 -2.46 -9.74 3.00
CA ALA A 460 -1.94 -8.39 3.17
C ALA A 460 -2.92 -7.49 3.96
N LEU A 461 -4.20 -7.49 3.60
CA LEU A 461 -5.25 -6.77 4.34
C LEU A 461 -5.35 -7.26 5.79
N THR A 462 -5.30 -8.58 6.00
CA THR A 462 -5.31 -9.19 7.34
C THR A 462 -4.12 -8.71 8.15
N THR A 463 -2.92 -8.68 7.56
CA THR A 463 -1.70 -8.17 8.20
C THR A 463 -1.86 -6.70 8.62
N ALA A 464 -2.38 -5.86 7.73
CA ALA A 464 -2.60 -4.45 8.05
C ALA A 464 -3.66 -4.25 9.15
N LEU A 465 -4.75 -5.03 9.14
CA LEU A 465 -5.79 -4.95 10.16
C LEU A 465 -5.33 -5.48 11.52
N LEU A 466 -4.49 -6.51 11.55
CA LEU A 466 -3.88 -7.02 12.78
C LEU A 466 -2.94 -6.01 13.44
N ALA A 467 -2.44 -5.02 12.71
CA ALA A 467 -1.61 -3.94 13.25
C ALA A 467 -2.41 -2.93 14.08
N PHE A 468 -3.74 -2.86 13.94
CA PHE A 468 -4.61 -1.98 14.72
C PHE A 468 -4.99 -2.65 16.04
N THR A 469 -4.21 -2.37 17.09
CA THR A 469 -4.36 -2.97 18.43
C THR A 469 -4.59 -1.91 19.50
N GLU A 470 -5.17 -2.31 20.62
CA GLU A 470 -5.19 -1.49 21.83
C GLU A 470 -3.76 -1.37 22.39
N GLY A 471 -3.32 -0.15 22.73
CA GLY A 471 -1.97 0.09 23.21
C GLY A 471 -0.90 0.10 22.11
N ALA A 472 -1.29 0.24 20.84
CA ALA A 472 -0.34 0.54 19.78
C ALA A 472 0.50 1.76 20.18
N HIS A 473 1.81 1.53 20.36
CA HIS A 473 2.72 2.54 20.89
C HIS A 473 3.04 3.54 19.79
N ASP A 474 2.57 4.76 19.99
CA ASP A 474 2.93 5.88 19.14
C ASP A 474 4.35 6.34 19.45
N LEU A 475 5.30 5.73 18.77
CA LEU A 475 6.54 6.45 18.56
C LEU A 475 6.21 7.68 17.72
N PRO A 476 6.74 8.86 18.05
CA PRO A 476 6.42 10.11 17.36
C PRO A 476 7.07 10.14 15.98
N MET A 477 6.58 9.31 15.08
CA MET A 477 6.91 9.33 13.66
C MET A 477 5.62 9.47 12.89
N ALA A 478 5.51 10.60 12.21
CA ALA A 478 4.39 10.95 11.37
C ALA A 478 3.95 9.79 10.50
N LEU A 479 2.68 9.38 10.66
CA LEU A 479 1.99 8.59 9.66
C LEU A 479 1.87 9.44 8.41
N THR A 480 2.77 9.23 7.52
CA THR A 480 2.46 9.42 6.12
C THR A 480 2.01 8.07 5.54
N ILE A 481 0.77 7.65 5.83
CA ILE A 481 -0.01 7.18 4.70
C ILE A 481 0.08 8.35 3.74
N PRO A 482 0.53 8.17 2.49
CA PRO A 482 0.42 9.27 1.56
C PRO A 482 -1.06 9.61 1.52
N ALA A 483 -1.42 10.48 2.43
CA ALA A 483 -2.70 11.09 2.38
C ALA A 483 -2.67 11.87 1.08
N LYS A 484 -3.69 11.73 0.28
CA LYS A 484 -4.28 12.82 -0.46
C LYS A 484 -4.55 14.04 0.49
N ALA A 485 -3.99 14.00 1.70
CA ALA A 485 -4.05 15.02 2.76
C ALA A 485 -3.41 16.33 2.35
N LEU A 486 -3.09 16.47 1.06
CA LEU A 486 -2.36 17.60 0.57
C LEU A 486 -2.96 18.13 -0.72
N ALA A 487 -4.23 17.84 -0.92
CA ALA A 487 -5.07 18.46 -1.94
C ALA A 487 -5.06 20.00 -1.90
N ASN A 488 -4.48 20.61 -0.88
CA ASN A 488 -4.54 22.06 -0.66
C ASN A 488 -3.21 22.79 -0.84
N TYR A 489 -2.14 22.13 -1.30
CA TYR A 489 -0.96 22.88 -1.73
C TYR A 489 -1.19 23.38 -3.15
N GLN A 490 -1.53 24.65 -3.25
CA GLN A 490 -1.63 25.35 -4.52
C GLN A 490 -0.48 26.35 -4.60
N PRO A 491 0.44 26.21 -5.56
CA PRO A 491 1.45 27.23 -5.82
C PRO A 491 0.78 28.60 -6.08
N ALA A 492 1.43 29.67 -5.72
CA ALA A 492 0.88 31.01 -5.89
C ALA A 492 0.91 31.49 -7.36
N GLY A 493 -0.04 32.36 -7.70
CA GLY A 493 -0.09 33.03 -8.99
C GLY A 493 -0.52 32.17 -10.17
N ASN A 494 -0.39 32.69 -11.37
CA ASN A 494 -0.85 32.04 -12.61
C ASN A 494 -0.19 30.66 -12.82
N ALA A 495 1.11 30.49 -12.48
CA ALA A 495 1.77 29.20 -12.56
C ALA A 495 1.12 28.18 -11.64
N GLY A 496 0.66 28.60 -10.44
CA GLY A 496 -0.09 27.75 -9.53
C GLY A 496 -1.44 27.33 -10.06
N GLU A 497 -2.18 28.26 -10.64
CA GLU A 497 -3.46 27.99 -11.31
C GLU A 497 -3.28 27.03 -12.47
N LEU A 498 -2.24 27.22 -13.28
CA LEU A 498 -1.90 26.36 -14.41
C LEU A 498 -1.51 24.96 -13.95
N MET A 499 -0.71 24.82 -12.88
CA MET A 499 -0.35 23.53 -12.30
C MET A 499 -1.59 22.80 -11.73
N ALA A 500 -2.52 23.52 -11.15
CA ALA A 500 -3.79 22.99 -10.66
C ALA A 500 -4.68 22.52 -11.82
N ASP A 501 -4.83 23.32 -12.88
CA ASP A 501 -5.60 22.97 -14.06
C ASP A 501 -5.06 21.72 -14.77
N LEU A 502 -3.74 21.64 -14.91
CA LEU A 502 -3.06 20.48 -15.49
C LEU A 502 -2.98 19.28 -14.55
N ALA A 503 -3.44 19.39 -13.30
CA ALA A 503 -3.36 18.37 -12.27
C ALA A 503 -1.93 17.83 -12.01
N CYS A 504 -0.92 18.68 -12.02
CA CYS A 504 0.49 18.28 -11.83
C CYS A 504 0.68 17.48 -10.53
N PHE A 505 0.01 17.90 -9.45
CA PHE A 505 0.11 17.27 -8.12
C PHE A 505 -0.68 15.97 -7.98
N SER A 506 -1.44 15.55 -8.98
CA SER A 506 -1.97 14.19 -9.01
C SER A 506 -0.88 13.13 -9.23
N CYS A 507 0.26 13.52 -9.81
CA CYS A 507 1.39 12.65 -10.09
C CYS A 507 2.66 13.03 -9.32
N HIS A 508 2.96 14.34 -9.22
CA HIS A 508 4.17 14.88 -8.62
C HIS A 508 3.93 15.32 -7.17
N ALA A 509 4.96 15.17 -6.34
CA ALA A 509 4.99 15.76 -5.02
C ALA A 509 5.83 17.04 -5.00
N ILE A 510 5.58 17.91 -4.01
CA ILE A 510 6.41 19.03 -3.61
C ILE A 510 6.45 19.07 -2.08
N ASN A 511 7.64 19.01 -1.49
CA ASN A 511 7.85 18.93 -0.04
C ASN A 511 7.00 17.83 0.62
N GLY A 512 6.96 16.67 -0.03
CA GLY A 512 6.15 15.52 0.42
C GLY A 512 4.64 15.70 0.23
N ARG A 513 4.18 16.70 -0.52
CA ARG A 513 2.78 17.05 -0.77
C ARG A 513 2.43 16.76 -2.23
N GLY A 514 1.42 15.96 -2.47
CA GLY A 514 0.97 15.57 -3.82
C GLY A 514 1.07 14.07 -4.06
N GLY A 515 1.10 13.69 -5.36
CA GLY A 515 1.19 12.29 -5.78
C GLY A 515 2.62 11.73 -5.70
N ASP A 516 2.72 10.42 -5.61
CA ASP A 516 3.98 9.66 -5.55
C ASP A 516 4.29 8.90 -6.85
N MET A 517 3.50 9.12 -7.90
CA MET A 517 3.63 8.43 -9.18
C MET A 517 4.75 8.95 -10.06
N ALA A 518 5.22 10.17 -9.80
CA ALA A 518 6.23 10.88 -10.56
C ALA A 518 7.26 11.50 -9.59
N PRO A 519 8.44 11.95 -10.08
CA PRO A 519 9.46 12.54 -9.22
C PRO A 519 8.92 13.71 -8.40
N ASP A 520 9.44 13.86 -7.17
CA ASP A 520 9.25 15.07 -6.36
C ASP A 520 9.91 16.26 -7.05
N LEU A 521 9.18 17.36 -7.19
CA LEU A 521 9.64 18.58 -7.89
C LEU A 521 10.23 19.63 -6.96
N SER A 522 10.33 19.36 -5.64
CA SER A 522 10.79 20.33 -4.63
C SER A 522 12.14 20.99 -4.96
N SER A 523 12.98 20.27 -5.67
CA SER A 523 14.33 20.69 -6.05
C SER A 523 14.54 20.83 -7.55
N GLU A 524 13.47 20.79 -8.35
CA GLU A 524 13.58 20.70 -9.82
C GLU A 524 14.37 21.88 -10.40
N GLY A 525 14.14 23.10 -9.91
CA GLY A 525 14.86 24.29 -10.35
C GLY A 525 16.36 24.28 -10.02
N THR A 526 16.78 23.52 -9.00
CA THR A 526 18.22 23.28 -8.71
C THR A 526 18.77 22.14 -9.57
N ALA A 527 17.95 21.12 -9.84
CA ALA A 527 18.40 19.91 -10.50
C ALA A 527 18.60 20.08 -12.01
N VAL A 528 17.64 20.71 -12.70
CA VAL A 528 17.62 20.72 -14.18
C VAL A 528 18.10 22.02 -14.79
N GLN A 529 18.44 21.96 -16.06
CA GLN A 529 18.77 23.13 -16.89
C GLN A 529 17.50 23.66 -17.55
N ARG A 530 17.32 25.00 -17.51
CA ARG A 530 16.15 25.69 -18.09
C ARG A 530 15.83 25.26 -19.53
N PRO A 531 16.77 25.26 -20.51
CA PRO A 531 16.44 24.91 -21.89
C PRO A 531 15.89 23.48 -22.02
N TRP A 532 16.36 22.57 -21.16
CA TRP A 532 15.86 21.19 -21.14
C TRP A 532 14.43 21.15 -20.60
N LEU A 533 14.14 21.87 -19.52
CA LEU A 533 12.81 21.88 -18.90
C LEU A 533 11.76 22.43 -19.86
N GLU A 534 12.05 23.53 -20.55
CA GLU A 534 11.19 24.11 -21.59
C GLU A 534 10.91 23.10 -22.74
N ALA A 535 11.95 22.44 -23.22
CA ALA A 535 11.81 21.42 -24.26
C ALA A 535 10.99 20.21 -23.77
N PHE A 536 11.21 19.80 -22.52
CA PHE A 536 10.50 18.67 -21.91
C PHE A 536 9.02 18.99 -21.67
N LEU A 537 8.68 20.17 -21.16
CA LEU A 537 7.28 20.60 -21.00
C LEU A 537 6.55 20.68 -22.34
N LYS A 538 7.24 21.10 -23.40
CA LYS A 538 6.68 21.14 -24.76
C LYS A 538 6.42 19.73 -25.32
N ASN A 539 7.33 18.80 -25.08
CA ASN A 539 7.25 17.44 -25.58
C ASN A 539 7.95 16.46 -24.65
N PRO A 540 7.23 15.93 -23.64
CA PRO A 540 7.80 15.00 -22.67
C PRO A 540 8.42 13.76 -23.33
N GLY A 541 9.70 13.56 -23.11
CA GLY A 541 10.43 12.41 -23.63
C GLY A 541 10.44 11.22 -22.67
N THR A 542 10.85 10.08 -23.17
CA THR A 542 11.01 8.87 -22.35
C THR A 542 12.35 8.91 -21.62
N LEU A 543 12.33 9.10 -20.31
CA LEU A 543 13.54 9.09 -19.46
C LEU A 543 13.83 7.69 -18.88
N ARG A 544 12.81 6.92 -18.59
CA ARG A 544 12.90 5.55 -18.03
C ARG A 544 12.18 4.57 -18.93
N PRO A 545 12.89 3.82 -19.80
CA PRO A 545 12.25 2.92 -20.77
C PRO A 545 11.38 1.83 -20.15
N ALA A 546 11.75 1.34 -18.96
CA ALA A 546 11.03 0.28 -18.26
C ALA A 546 9.68 0.72 -17.67
N LEU A 547 9.47 2.02 -17.47
CA LEU A 547 8.22 2.51 -16.89
C LEU A 547 7.14 2.66 -17.94
N ILE A 548 5.96 2.10 -17.66
CA ILE A 548 4.76 2.29 -18.48
C ILE A 548 4.22 3.71 -18.32
N ARG A 549 4.29 4.23 -17.08
CA ARG A 549 3.82 5.59 -16.74
C ARG A 549 4.72 6.65 -17.37
N ARG A 550 4.10 7.61 -18.02
CA ARG A 550 4.76 8.71 -18.74
C ARG A 550 4.10 10.03 -18.38
N MET A 551 4.90 11.11 -18.37
CA MET A 551 4.32 12.44 -18.26
C MET A 551 3.45 12.71 -19.50
N PRO A 552 2.18 13.13 -19.33
CA PRO A 552 1.31 13.47 -20.46
C PRO A 552 1.87 14.63 -21.28
N LYS A 553 1.53 14.65 -22.56
CA LYS A 553 1.78 15.80 -23.42
C LYS A 553 0.59 16.74 -23.34
N PHE A 554 0.81 17.92 -22.79
CA PHE A 554 -0.20 18.98 -22.73
C PHE A 554 -0.08 19.92 -23.93
N ASN A 555 -1.18 20.51 -24.38
CA ASN A 555 -1.19 21.54 -25.42
C ASN A 555 -0.89 22.92 -24.80
N LEU A 556 0.35 23.10 -24.34
CA LEU A 556 0.81 24.34 -23.72
C LEU A 556 1.26 25.36 -24.77
N SER A 557 0.91 26.60 -24.59
CA SER A 557 1.44 27.74 -25.35
C SER A 557 2.89 28.01 -24.92
N LYS A 558 3.61 28.78 -25.73
CA LYS A 558 4.99 29.19 -25.41
C LYS A 558 5.06 30.02 -24.11
N SER A 559 4.07 30.88 -23.87
CA SER A 559 3.97 31.70 -22.67
C SER A 559 3.76 30.87 -21.41
N GLU A 560 2.89 29.86 -21.47
CA GLU A 560 2.63 28.96 -20.34
C GLU A 560 3.85 28.08 -20.01
N ILE A 561 4.58 27.61 -21.04
CA ILE A 561 5.83 26.87 -20.83
C ILE A 561 6.85 27.77 -20.13
N ALA A 562 7.01 29.03 -20.58
CA ALA A 562 7.93 29.98 -19.97
C ALA A 562 7.54 30.26 -18.52
N GLU A 563 6.26 30.47 -18.23
CA GLU A 563 5.74 30.76 -16.91
C GLU A 563 5.95 29.60 -15.92
N LEU A 564 5.61 28.36 -16.33
CA LEU A 564 5.88 27.17 -15.53
C LEU A 564 7.38 26.98 -15.28
N THR A 565 8.21 27.20 -16.32
CA THR A 565 9.64 27.10 -16.19
C THR A 565 10.21 28.14 -15.25
N ASP A 566 9.79 29.42 -15.40
CA ASP A 566 10.21 30.52 -14.53
C ASP A 566 9.86 30.23 -13.07
N TYR A 567 8.65 29.77 -12.83
CA TYR A 567 8.19 29.40 -11.48
C TYR A 567 9.04 28.26 -10.89
N MET A 568 9.20 27.15 -11.62
CA MET A 568 9.97 25.99 -11.14
C MET A 568 11.44 26.36 -10.90
N MET A 569 12.05 27.11 -11.83
CA MET A 569 13.44 27.54 -11.72
C MET A 569 13.70 28.55 -10.60
N THR A 570 12.66 29.23 -10.10
CA THR A 570 12.78 30.26 -9.07
C THR A 570 12.35 29.73 -7.70
N VAL A 571 11.23 28.99 -7.62
CA VAL A 571 10.59 28.59 -6.37
C VAL A 571 11.08 27.21 -5.90
N TYR A 572 11.26 26.27 -6.81
CA TYR A 572 11.64 24.91 -6.46
C TYR A 572 13.17 24.75 -6.41
N GLN A 573 13.75 25.39 -5.42
CA GLN A 573 15.18 25.48 -5.20
C GLN A 573 15.59 24.83 -3.89
N THR A 574 16.73 24.15 -3.88
CA THR A 574 17.36 23.65 -2.66
C THR A 574 18.47 24.62 -2.26
N PRO A 575 18.34 25.37 -1.16
CA PRO A 575 19.29 26.43 -0.78
C PRO A 575 20.72 25.93 -0.48
N ALA A 576 20.88 24.64 -0.19
CA ALA A 576 22.15 24.06 0.27
C ALA A 576 23.17 23.80 -0.84
N PHE A 577 22.84 24.08 -2.12
CA PHE A 577 23.75 23.82 -3.22
C PHE A 577 24.52 25.09 -3.61
N ASP A 578 25.82 25.06 -3.41
CA ASP A 578 26.72 26.00 -4.08
C ASP A 578 26.78 25.61 -5.57
N ARG A 579 25.99 26.32 -6.39
CA ARG A 579 25.92 26.08 -7.85
C ARG A 579 27.25 26.44 -8.55
N ASP A 580 28.04 27.30 -7.96
CA ASP A 580 29.20 27.86 -8.60
C ASP A 580 30.45 26.98 -8.45
N SER A 581 30.48 26.07 -7.49
CA SER A 581 31.64 25.22 -7.22
C SER A 581 31.97 24.19 -8.32
N LEU A 582 31.04 23.91 -9.25
CA LEU A 582 31.21 22.97 -10.37
C LEU A 582 30.72 23.53 -11.71
N SER A 583 30.52 24.84 -11.79
CA SER A 583 30.00 25.53 -12.99
C SER A 583 31.03 25.71 -14.12
N SER A 584 32.13 24.94 -14.09
CA SER A 584 33.11 25.02 -15.18
C SER A 584 32.48 24.59 -16.50
N THR A 585 32.59 25.42 -17.52
CA THR A 585 32.09 25.15 -18.86
C THR A 585 32.91 24.08 -19.59
N SER A 586 34.08 23.66 -19.04
CA SER A 586 34.92 22.61 -19.60
C SER A 586 35.60 21.79 -18.50
N PHE A 587 35.50 20.48 -18.61
CA PHE A 587 36.23 19.54 -17.77
C PHE A 587 37.52 19.06 -18.47
N PRO A 588 38.62 18.83 -17.73
CA PRO A 588 39.85 18.29 -18.31
C PRO A 588 39.58 16.93 -18.99
N PRO A 589 40.10 16.70 -20.22
CA PRO A 589 39.88 15.43 -20.94
C PRO A 589 40.30 14.20 -20.14
N ALA A 590 41.38 14.28 -19.37
CA ALA A 590 41.83 13.20 -18.50
C ALA A 590 40.80 12.85 -17.42
N GLN A 591 40.16 13.85 -16.83
CA GLN A 591 39.09 13.65 -15.81
C GLN A 591 37.83 13.04 -16.43
N VAL A 592 37.49 13.45 -17.65
CA VAL A 592 36.36 12.86 -18.39
C VAL A 592 36.61 11.38 -18.69
N GLU A 593 37.84 11.04 -19.14
CA GLU A 593 38.20 9.64 -19.41
C GLU A 593 38.24 8.79 -18.13
N GLN A 594 38.78 9.33 -17.04
CA GLN A 594 38.72 8.69 -15.74
C GLN A 594 37.25 8.41 -15.34
N GLY A 595 36.34 9.38 -15.48
CA GLY A 595 34.91 9.22 -15.21
C GLY A 595 34.27 8.15 -16.07
N ARG A 596 34.65 8.07 -17.36
CA ARG A 596 34.20 7.03 -18.28
C ARG A 596 34.60 5.62 -17.78
N GLN A 597 35.85 5.46 -17.37
CA GLN A 597 36.35 4.20 -16.83
C GLN A 597 35.63 3.82 -15.54
N LEU A 598 35.43 4.78 -14.63
CA LEU A 598 34.70 4.56 -13.39
C LEU A 598 33.25 4.12 -13.64
N PHE A 599 32.56 4.72 -14.62
CA PHE A 599 31.20 4.39 -15.03
C PHE A 599 31.05 2.93 -15.48
N TYR A 600 31.98 2.46 -16.33
CA TYR A 600 31.90 1.13 -16.94
C TYR A 600 32.61 0.03 -16.13
N SER A 601 33.52 0.38 -15.21
CA SER A 601 34.29 -0.62 -14.46
C SER A 601 33.98 -0.62 -12.95
N LYS A 602 34.52 0.38 -12.22
CA LYS A 602 34.48 0.37 -10.74
C LYS A 602 33.06 0.40 -10.18
N TYR A 603 32.19 1.24 -10.73
CA TYR A 603 30.83 1.44 -10.25
C TYR A 603 29.76 0.73 -11.09
N ALA A 604 30.10 0.24 -12.27
CA ALA A 604 29.24 -0.53 -13.18
C ALA A 604 27.86 0.10 -13.40
N CYS A 605 27.81 1.41 -13.59
CA CYS A 605 26.56 2.18 -13.69
C CYS A 605 25.71 1.76 -14.90
N GLN A 606 26.33 1.23 -15.97
CA GLN A 606 25.66 0.67 -17.15
C GLN A 606 24.78 -0.54 -16.85
N SER A 607 24.90 -1.14 -15.67
CA SER A 607 24.01 -2.24 -15.24
C SER A 607 22.55 -1.76 -15.06
N CYS A 608 22.37 -0.49 -14.71
CA CYS A 608 21.06 0.12 -14.48
C CYS A 608 20.73 1.23 -15.47
N HIS A 609 21.75 1.94 -16.00
CA HIS A 609 21.60 3.11 -16.86
C HIS A 609 22.10 2.85 -18.28
N ILE A 610 21.51 3.57 -19.24
CA ILE A 610 21.91 3.54 -20.65
C ILE A 610 22.56 4.87 -21.02
N ILE A 611 23.80 4.82 -21.53
CA ILE A 611 24.49 5.91 -22.26
C ILE A 611 24.66 5.49 -23.70
N ASP A 612 25.26 4.34 -23.98
CA ASP A 612 25.33 3.77 -25.31
C ASP A 612 24.14 2.83 -25.56
N THR A 613 23.20 3.26 -26.37
CA THR A 613 21.99 2.51 -26.69
C THR A 613 22.23 1.16 -27.38
N LYS A 614 23.44 0.93 -27.92
CA LYS A 614 23.84 -0.33 -28.56
C LYS A 614 24.54 -1.28 -27.59
N ALA A 615 25.36 -0.76 -26.70
CA ALA A 615 26.19 -1.54 -25.79
C ALA A 615 25.55 -1.74 -24.41
N ASP A 616 24.87 -0.73 -23.87
CA ASP A 616 24.33 -0.75 -22.54
C ASP A 616 22.97 -1.47 -22.51
N LYS A 617 22.75 -2.32 -21.51
CA LYS A 617 21.52 -3.10 -21.34
C LYS A 617 20.72 -2.72 -20.10
N GLY A 618 21.19 -1.72 -19.36
CA GLY A 618 20.48 -1.20 -18.18
C GLY A 618 19.14 -0.56 -18.57
N TYR A 619 18.08 -0.83 -17.81
CA TYR A 619 16.74 -0.31 -18.10
C TYR A 619 15.98 0.16 -16.85
N ILE A 620 16.54 -0.06 -15.66
CA ILE A 620 15.91 0.28 -14.37
C ILE A 620 16.00 1.78 -14.11
N GLY A 621 17.21 2.34 -14.30
CA GLY A 621 17.47 3.76 -14.12
C GLY A 621 17.02 4.62 -15.32
N PRO A 622 17.02 5.95 -15.18
CA PRO A 622 16.80 6.83 -16.32
C PRO A 622 17.94 6.69 -17.34
N THR A 623 17.63 6.90 -18.62
CA THR A 623 18.67 7.00 -19.64
C THR A 623 19.54 8.23 -19.37
N LEU A 624 20.85 8.07 -19.52
CA LEU A 624 21.84 9.13 -19.27
C LEU A 624 22.40 9.72 -20.56
N THR A 625 21.86 9.33 -21.73
CA THR A 625 22.30 9.82 -23.06
C THR A 625 22.29 11.34 -23.20
N GLN A 626 21.46 12.03 -22.42
CA GLN A 626 21.29 13.49 -22.43
C GLN A 626 21.42 14.10 -21.02
N VAL A 627 22.02 13.39 -20.07
CA VAL A 627 22.11 13.85 -18.69
C VAL A 627 22.84 15.17 -18.55
N GLY A 628 23.88 15.39 -19.34
CA GLY A 628 24.67 16.63 -19.31
C GLY A 628 24.00 17.85 -19.94
N SER A 629 22.90 17.69 -20.70
CA SER A 629 22.03 18.78 -21.11
C SER A 629 20.78 18.91 -20.24
N ARG A 630 20.51 17.91 -19.43
CA ARG A 630 19.33 17.87 -18.53
C ARG A 630 19.64 18.41 -17.15
N LEU A 631 20.67 17.88 -16.50
CA LEU A 631 20.98 18.15 -15.10
C LEU A 631 22.16 19.15 -14.97
N ASN A 632 22.17 19.87 -13.86
CA ASN A 632 23.29 20.71 -13.46
C ASN A 632 24.44 19.86 -12.90
N ALA A 633 25.68 20.26 -13.13
CA ALA A 633 26.87 19.52 -12.68
C ALA A 633 26.91 19.38 -11.16
N ALA A 634 26.59 20.44 -10.42
CA ALA A 634 26.51 20.39 -8.95
C ALA A 634 25.48 19.37 -8.46
N TRP A 635 24.31 19.29 -9.11
CA TRP A 635 23.31 18.29 -8.78
C TRP A 635 23.81 16.87 -9.00
N ILE A 636 24.44 16.59 -10.16
CA ILE A 636 25.02 15.27 -10.47
C ILE A 636 26.03 14.88 -9.41
N TYR A 637 26.94 15.79 -9.06
CA TYR A 637 27.97 15.56 -8.06
C TYR A 637 27.37 15.18 -6.70
N HIS A 638 26.42 15.94 -6.19
CA HIS A 638 25.78 15.67 -4.91
C HIS A 638 24.94 14.39 -4.94
N TRP A 639 24.26 14.11 -6.05
CA TRP A 639 23.56 12.86 -6.27
C TRP A 639 24.47 11.64 -6.17
N LEU A 640 25.67 11.72 -6.79
CA LEU A 640 26.66 10.64 -6.73
C LEU A 640 27.24 10.46 -5.32
N LYS A 641 27.33 11.53 -4.54
CA LYS A 641 27.81 11.49 -3.14
C LYS A 641 26.78 10.90 -2.18
N ASP A 642 25.54 11.35 -2.26
CA ASP A 642 24.45 10.90 -1.37
C ASP A 642 23.08 11.08 -2.03
N PRO A 643 22.62 10.11 -2.80
CA PRO A 643 21.32 10.19 -3.48
C PRO A 643 20.12 10.22 -2.52
N GLN A 644 20.25 9.59 -1.33
CA GLN A 644 19.17 9.53 -0.35
C GLN A 644 18.91 10.87 0.33
N SER A 645 19.92 11.72 0.47
CA SER A 645 19.76 13.08 1.01
C SER A 645 18.98 13.99 0.07
N LEU A 646 19.05 13.74 -1.25
CA LEU A 646 18.35 14.51 -2.28
C LEU A 646 16.95 13.96 -2.57
N GLN A 647 16.81 12.65 -2.56
CA GLN A 647 15.54 11.97 -2.78
C GLN A 647 15.43 10.76 -1.83
N PRO A 648 14.86 10.96 -0.65
CA PRO A 648 14.62 9.87 0.29
C PRO A 648 13.81 8.74 -0.35
N GLY A 649 14.25 7.50 -0.17
CA GLY A 649 13.60 6.32 -0.75
C GLY A 649 13.94 6.04 -2.21
N THR A 650 14.88 6.77 -2.83
CA THR A 650 15.38 6.41 -4.16
C THR A 650 16.03 5.02 -4.13
N ILE A 651 15.86 4.27 -5.23
CA ILE A 651 16.53 2.97 -5.41
C ILE A 651 18.02 3.10 -5.81
N GLU A 652 18.48 4.32 -6.13
CA GLU A 652 19.90 4.56 -6.40
C GLU A 652 20.71 4.28 -5.12
N PRO A 653 21.65 3.32 -5.15
CA PRO A 653 22.42 3.00 -3.97
C PRO A 653 23.44 4.09 -3.63
N ASN A 654 23.63 4.40 -2.36
CA ASN A 654 24.76 5.18 -1.92
C ASN A 654 26.03 4.31 -2.03
N ARG A 655 26.94 4.69 -2.92
CA ARG A 655 28.19 3.94 -3.21
C ARG A 655 29.38 4.44 -2.42
N ASN A 656 29.17 5.37 -1.48
CA ASN A 656 30.22 5.99 -0.65
C ASN A 656 31.42 6.48 -1.50
N MET A 657 31.11 7.16 -2.62
CA MET A 657 32.13 7.64 -3.55
C MET A 657 33.02 8.68 -2.88
N ASN A 658 34.32 8.58 -3.09
CA ASN A 658 35.24 9.64 -2.72
C ASN A 658 35.03 10.88 -3.65
N ASP A 659 35.61 11.99 -3.26
CA ASP A 659 35.43 13.27 -3.96
C ASP A 659 35.97 13.26 -5.37
N GLU A 660 37.13 12.67 -5.58
CA GLU A 660 37.79 12.55 -6.87
C GLU A 660 36.98 11.75 -7.88
N ASP A 661 36.47 10.57 -7.47
CA ASP A 661 35.63 9.71 -8.31
C ASP A 661 34.31 10.38 -8.66
N ALA A 662 33.66 11.04 -7.69
CA ALA A 662 32.42 11.76 -7.93
C ALA A 662 32.59 12.91 -8.91
N ARG A 663 33.70 13.67 -8.82
CA ARG A 663 34.04 14.75 -9.77
C ARG A 663 34.34 14.20 -11.17
N ALA A 664 35.09 13.10 -11.26
CA ALA A 664 35.42 12.48 -12.55
C ALA A 664 34.16 11.93 -13.23
N LEU A 665 33.27 11.25 -12.49
CA LEU A 665 31.97 10.78 -13.00
C LEU A 665 31.10 11.96 -13.44
N THR A 666 31.04 13.03 -12.66
CA THR A 666 30.31 14.25 -13.03
C THR A 666 30.82 14.81 -14.33
N ALA A 667 32.15 14.94 -14.48
CA ALA A 667 32.78 15.42 -15.72
C ALA A 667 32.37 14.56 -16.93
N PHE A 668 32.43 13.25 -16.80
CA PHE A 668 32.00 12.32 -17.87
C PHE A 668 30.50 12.46 -18.18
N LEU A 669 29.67 12.48 -17.20
CA LEU A 669 28.21 12.59 -17.36
C LEU A 669 27.80 13.92 -18.00
N MET A 670 28.50 15.01 -17.69
CA MET A 670 28.28 16.34 -18.32
C MET A 670 28.62 16.37 -19.82
N THR A 671 29.42 15.43 -20.32
CA THR A 671 29.65 15.29 -21.76
C THR A 671 28.51 14.61 -22.51
N GLN A 672 27.59 13.95 -21.80
CA GLN A 672 26.47 13.21 -22.40
C GLN A 672 25.33 14.18 -22.75
N LYS A 673 25.46 14.86 -23.89
CA LYS A 673 24.51 15.92 -24.35
C LYS A 673 23.51 15.45 -25.41
N GLY A 674 23.54 14.17 -25.78
CA GLY A 674 22.79 13.65 -26.92
C GLY A 674 23.36 14.11 -28.26
N SER A 675 23.09 13.36 -29.32
CA SER A 675 23.38 13.86 -30.68
C SER A 675 22.28 14.85 -31.08
N SER A 676 22.65 15.99 -31.61
CA SER A 676 21.75 17.02 -32.16
C SER A 676 20.95 16.56 -33.40
N ASN A 677 20.91 15.25 -33.67
CA ASN A 677 20.35 14.63 -34.88
C ASN A 677 19.23 13.61 -34.61
N GLN A 678 18.19 13.98 -33.80
CA GLN A 678 16.91 13.27 -33.81
C GLN A 678 15.76 14.16 -34.35
N GLY A 679 16.05 14.92 -35.37
CA GLY A 679 15.06 15.53 -36.26
C GLY A 679 15.18 14.94 -37.64
N ARG A 680 14.73 13.72 -37.87
CA ARG A 680 14.27 13.13 -39.15
C ARG A 680 14.37 11.61 -39.11
N LYS A 681 13.28 10.96 -38.75
CA LYS A 681 12.80 9.79 -39.50
C LYS A 681 11.35 9.50 -39.08
N LYS A 682 10.60 9.41 -40.09
CA LYS A 682 9.16 9.26 -40.34
C LYS A 682 8.45 8.25 -39.48
#